data_78c931d79ce70cd2f798d82e39baf868
#
_entry.id   78c931d79ce70cd2f798d82e39baf868
#
_cell.length_a   1.000
_cell.length_b   1.000
_cell.length_c   1.000
_cell.angle_alpha   90.00
_cell.angle_beta   90.00
_cell.angle_gamma   90.00
#
_symmetry.space_group_name_H-M   'P 1'
#
loop_
_entity.id
_entity.type
_entity.pdbx_description
1 polymer ?
#
loop_
_entity_poly.entity_id
_entity_poly.type
_entity_poly.pdbx_seq_one_letter_code
_entity_poly.pdbx_strand_id
1 'polypeptide(L)'
;MRNTTGVRAFLLPLFVIVGAAAPITVDTKSLLVSVDAATCRWSAEVKGTPMRLNHVHFLPGDDPSGWTVVSSVNQDDSNKSGSFVTVTLRGKKAGQLDFEYQISVSKTNNDILVSLGRSNNTGKAVDIADMDYFVSTDARLGGSEERWISLGTHSRNRDYYDLWSVINLNTPRMYEVNQVVRDSDTGNALLIGHVSAFKGASRFEVAAGWRGKTPDRMQVRGYCNYKITMPTGKRFAGEKLLIHFNSDALRAMEHQADLIAIAHDIRLKERRPINVDDREWVSNDYSRFHGWMSGSSGRGAGAAPAAATAGAPGGRGGGGAQAFFQENGLVDFYWGLGSGGGGSMGFYGAGGSSSGRFPEFDMNGPWGTYGPAGAAPAGRSRVNYPPECFLPVRTVKYGGEKVIDFSNPLTIKLERERAIQAMTGQEKNTGRVEMDFADWWDKWPGQFDPFMTAMETYRAGGMPWREAIDKNAPRKVVRSNMNVIDHSYGIVDICRTSEDADGGYEMGDGWKHLLTESLLGTASRFFYSGRVFWLDPDGMHIFKFQSSYGSAGKFDYGRAKVNANFHAIAGNAIFLSDALNEKYPDDRIELLKRISPPTMDVAYPVDMFVRKPAQVWNMPVERPFANWDVLAVFNYIDRYTDNGREPLRFTTVLNAATNLRLDPNKEYIVYEFWTKKLIGTFKGKFTTPQVSPYDCDVYSIVEKQNRPVLISTSRHVRQMAFDIKDLAYDGGQRMLRGVSRAVAGDPYQLRLYVPDGFTAKRVEVSGGLTAKMAADGPLLTVDYTATTGNDVEWKVFF
;
A
#
# COMPACT_ATOMS: atom_id res chain seq x y z
N MET A 1 14.22 40.21 32.65
CA MET A 1 14.20 39.94 34.11
C MET A 1 13.13 38.93 34.44
N ARG A 2 13.55 37.92 35.19
CA ARG A 2 12.82 36.86 35.89
C ARG A 2 12.23 35.72 35.08
N ASN A 3 13.06 34.67 34.99
CA ASN A 3 12.72 33.26 34.90
C ASN A 3 11.78 32.84 36.03
N THR A 4 10.79 31.98 35.69
CA THR A 4 10.26 30.99 36.63
C THR A 4 10.02 29.69 35.89
N THR A 5 11.01 28.82 35.97
CA THR A 5 10.91 27.39 35.69
C THR A 5 10.08 26.73 36.78
N GLY A 6 8.86 26.38 36.45
CA GLY A 6 8.02 25.51 37.29
C GLY A 6 8.21 24.07 36.88
N VAL A 7 9.05 23.34 37.56
CA VAL A 7 9.12 21.88 37.52
C VAL A 7 7.88 21.35 38.21
N ARG A 8 6.89 20.89 37.44
CA ARG A 8 5.81 20.05 37.98
C ARG A 8 6.32 18.62 38.14
N ALA A 9 6.60 18.25 39.38
CA ALA A 9 6.81 16.85 39.73
C ALA A 9 5.48 16.09 39.53
N PHE A 10 5.44 15.21 38.54
CA PHE A 10 4.38 14.23 38.42
C PHE A 10 4.59 13.15 39.48
N LEU A 11 3.82 13.21 40.52
CA LEU A 11 3.62 12.08 41.45
C LEU A 11 2.74 11.06 40.72
N LEU A 12 3.35 10.01 40.17
CA LEU A 12 2.67 8.82 39.73
C LEU A 12 2.15 8.05 40.94
N PRO A 13 0.88 7.71 41.02
CA PRO A 13 0.42 6.77 42.03
C PRO A 13 0.86 5.36 41.58
N LEU A 14 1.98 4.89 42.10
CA LEU A 14 2.43 3.51 41.92
C LEU A 14 1.72 2.63 42.93
N PHE A 15 0.61 1.99 42.54
CA PHE A 15 0.03 0.92 43.35
C PHE A 15 0.74 -0.39 42.96
N VAL A 16 1.63 -0.86 43.83
CA VAL A 16 2.22 -2.19 43.73
C VAL A 16 1.37 -3.12 44.58
N ILE A 17 0.67 -4.06 43.97
CA ILE A 17 -0.06 -5.13 44.66
C ILE A 17 0.79 -6.38 44.63
N VAL A 18 1.25 -6.85 45.77
CA VAL A 18 1.96 -8.12 45.96
C VAL A 18 1.03 -9.10 46.65
N GLY A 19 0.63 -10.19 46.00
CA GLY A 19 -0.17 -11.27 46.55
C GLY A 19 -1.23 -11.78 45.55
N ALA A 20 -1.88 -12.90 45.80
CA ALA A 20 -2.99 -13.44 45.02
C ALA A 20 -4.18 -12.47 45.04
N ALA A 21 -4.11 -11.46 44.18
CA ALA A 21 -5.13 -10.42 44.06
C ALA A 21 -6.21 -10.90 43.06
N ALA A 22 -7.43 -10.40 43.27
CA ALA A 22 -8.49 -10.57 42.28
C ALA A 22 -8.04 -10.11 40.90
N PRO A 23 -8.58 -10.67 39.80
CA PRO A 23 -8.23 -10.24 38.46
C PRO A 23 -8.39 -8.72 38.27
N ILE A 24 -7.43 -8.10 37.61
CA ILE A 24 -7.48 -6.68 37.25
C ILE A 24 -8.50 -6.52 36.14
N THR A 25 -9.53 -5.71 36.37
CA THR A 25 -10.55 -5.40 35.37
C THR A 25 -10.30 -4.03 34.75
N VAL A 26 -10.19 -3.98 33.41
CA VAL A 26 -10.17 -2.75 32.63
C VAL A 26 -11.49 -2.63 31.90
N ASP A 27 -12.28 -1.64 32.30
CA ASP A 27 -13.61 -1.36 31.77
C ASP A 27 -13.57 -0.03 31.02
N THR A 28 -13.67 -0.10 29.66
CA THR A 28 -13.68 1.07 28.78
C THR A 28 -15.05 1.24 28.13
N LYS A 29 -15.18 2.24 27.27
CA LYS A 29 -16.46 2.51 26.56
C LYS A 29 -16.99 1.27 25.82
N SER A 30 -16.13 0.51 25.17
CA SER A 30 -16.50 -0.58 24.28
C SER A 30 -15.90 -1.94 24.63
N LEU A 31 -14.86 -1.99 25.47
CA LEU A 31 -14.16 -3.21 25.85
C LEU A 31 -14.25 -3.47 27.34
N LEU A 32 -14.39 -4.74 27.70
CA LEU A 32 -14.14 -5.25 29.04
C LEU A 32 -12.98 -6.25 29.00
N VAL A 33 -11.88 -5.94 29.69
CA VAL A 33 -10.67 -6.78 29.71
C VAL A 33 -10.38 -7.19 31.14
N SER A 34 -10.21 -8.49 31.36
CA SER A 34 -9.85 -9.08 32.67
C SER A 34 -8.45 -9.68 32.59
N VAL A 35 -7.55 -9.28 33.51
CA VAL A 35 -6.15 -9.73 33.55
C VAL A 35 -5.88 -10.40 34.90
N ASP A 36 -5.54 -11.67 34.87
CA ASP A 36 -5.09 -12.44 36.03
C ASP A 36 -3.55 -12.45 36.08
N ALA A 37 -2.99 -11.67 36.98
CA ALA A 37 -1.55 -11.55 37.15
C ALA A 37 -0.89 -12.83 37.69
N ALA A 38 -1.63 -13.66 38.45
CA ALA A 38 -1.08 -14.88 39.03
C ALA A 38 -0.87 -15.98 37.98
N THR A 39 -1.78 -16.08 37.01
CA THR A 39 -1.71 -17.05 35.94
C THR A 39 -1.12 -16.49 34.65
N CYS A 40 -0.82 -15.17 34.58
CA CYS A 40 -0.39 -14.46 33.36
C CYS A 40 -1.37 -14.64 32.18
N ARG A 41 -2.66 -14.75 32.47
CA ARG A 41 -3.74 -14.89 31.48
C ARG A 41 -4.64 -13.67 31.50
N TRP A 42 -5.27 -13.44 30.35
CA TRP A 42 -6.26 -12.37 30.23
C TRP A 42 -7.37 -12.74 29.24
N SER A 43 -8.45 -12.01 29.28
CA SER A 43 -9.58 -12.16 28.36
C SER A 43 -10.13 -10.79 28.02
N ALA A 44 -10.76 -10.68 26.85
CA ALA A 44 -11.39 -9.46 26.37
C ALA A 44 -12.74 -9.76 25.74
N GLU A 45 -13.72 -8.87 25.94
CA GLU A 45 -15.00 -8.89 25.25
C GLU A 45 -15.37 -7.50 24.73
N VAL A 46 -16.04 -7.46 23.59
CA VAL A 46 -16.64 -6.24 23.06
C VAL A 46 -18.06 -6.13 23.58
N LYS A 47 -18.32 -5.10 24.36
CA LYS A 47 -19.60 -4.87 25.03
C LYS A 47 -20.77 -4.84 24.05
N GLY A 48 -21.84 -5.54 24.38
CA GLY A 48 -23.04 -5.60 23.58
C GLY A 48 -22.94 -6.42 22.29
N THR A 49 -21.84 -7.17 22.13
CA THR A 49 -21.62 -8.06 20.97
C THR A 49 -21.19 -9.45 21.42
N PRO A 50 -21.27 -10.47 20.55
CA PRO A 50 -20.72 -11.79 20.87
C PRO A 50 -19.19 -11.90 20.71
N MET A 51 -18.52 -10.83 20.24
CA MET A 51 -17.08 -10.83 19.95
C MET A 51 -16.26 -10.88 21.25
N ARG A 52 -15.39 -11.88 21.35
CA ARG A 52 -14.54 -12.06 22.55
C ARG A 52 -13.29 -12.87 22.26
N LEU A 53 -12.31 -12.71 23.15
CA LEU A 53 -11.05 -13.44 23.17
C LEU A 53 -10.83 -13.92 24.62
N ASN A 54 -10.79 -15.23 24.85
CA ASN A 54 -10.69 -15.83 26.16
C ASN A 54 -9.35 -16.54 26.37
N HIS A 55 -8.94 -16.64 27.62
CA HIS A 55 -7.78 -17.42 28.06
C HIS A 55 -6.50 -17.13 27.27
N VAL A 56 -6.24 -15.84 26.99
CA VAL A 56 -5.03 -15.41 26.31
C VAL A 56 -3.82 -15.56 27.22
N HIS A 57 -2.78 -16.20 26.73
CA HIS A 57 -1.50 -16.32 27.42
C HIS A 57 -0.33 -15.97 26.51
N PHE A 58 0.86 -15.75 27.07
CA PHE A 58 2.09 -15.43 26.34
C PHE A 58 3.33 -16.20 26.86
N LEU A 59 3.16 -16.93 27.97
CA LEU A 59 4.22 -17.78 28.51
C LEU A 59 4.34 -19.08 27.71
N PRO A 60 5.57 -19.57 27.46
CA PRO A 60 5.79 -20.83 26.79
C PRO A 60 5.07 -21.98 27.50
N GLY A 61 4.33 -22.79 26.74
CA GLY A 61 3.58 -23.92 27.26
C GLY A 61 2.42 -23.54 28.21
N ASP A 62 2.06 -22.25 28.28
CA ASP A 62 1.04 -21.72 29.18
C ASP A 62 1.31 -22.07 30.68
N ASP A 63 2.59 -22.14 31.06
CA ASP A 63 3.04 -22.52 32.39
C ASP A 63 3.48 -21.31 33.24
N PRO A 64 2.64 -20.81 34.17
CA PRO A 64 3.00 -19.74 35.09
C PRO A 64 3.82 -20.20 36.31
N SER A 65 4.09 -21.51 36.46
CA SER A 65 4.75 -22.05 37.62
C SER A 65 6.19 -21.53 37.80
N GLY A 66 6.54 -21.19 39.04
CA GLY A 66 7.87 -20.68 39.40
C GLY A 66 8.15 -19.24 38.95
N TRP A 67 7.20 -18.54 38.32
CA TRP A 67 7.30 -17.10 38.09
C TRP A 67 6.83 -16.31 39.29
N THR A 68 7.62 -15.30 39.67
CA THR A 68 7.18 -14.25 40.61
C THR A 68 6.75 -13.07 39.75
N VAL A 69 5.44 -12.75 39.76
CA VAL A 69 4.86 -11.70 38.92
C VAL A 69 4.37 -10.56 39.76
N VAL A 70 4.67 -9.33 39.35
CA VAL A 70 4.08 -8.09 39.88
C VAL A 70 3.31 -7.38 38.80
N SER A 71 2.22 -6.74 39.13
CA SER A 71 1.40 -5.97 38.22
C SER A 71 1.31 -4.49 38.58
N SER A 72 1.11 -3.66 37.57
CA SER A 72 0.80 -2.24 37.75
C SER A 72 -0.20 -1.80 36.69
N VAL A 73 -1.01 -0.78 36.99
CA VAL A 73 -2.00 -0.22 36.08
C VAL A 73 -1.72 1.28 35.91
N ASN A 74 -1.62 1.70 34.64
CA ASN A 74 -1.60 3.11 34.25
C ASN A 74 -2.97 3.45 33.63
N GLN A 75 -3.77 4.25 34.32
CA GLN A 75 -5.12 4.63 33.89
C GLN A 75 -5.13 5.66 32.76
N ASP A 76 -4.06 6.44 32.60
CA ASP A 76 -3.95 7.57 31.68
C ASP A 76 -2.69 7.48 30.80
N ASP A 77 -2.56 6.35 30.12
CA ASP A 77 -1.50 6.11 29.14
C ASP A 77 -1.91 6.70 27.79
N SER A 78 -1.53 7.96 27.56
CA SER A 78 -1.82 8.66 26.30
C SER A 78 -0.57 8.80 25.46
N ASN A 79 -0.67 8.42 24.19
CA ASN A 79 0.41 8.53 23.23
C ASN A 79 -0.16 8.91 21.84
N LYS A 80 0.68 8.96 20.80
CA LYS A 80 0.26 9.31 19.43
C LYS A 80 -0.82 8.37 18.87
N SER A 81 -0.88 7.11 19.34
CA SER A 81 -1.87 6.12 18.90
C SER A 81 -3.23 6.26 19.58
N GLY A 82 -3.33 7.04 20.64
CA GLY A 82 -4.58 7.27 21.37
C GLY A 82 -4.43 7.31 22.89
N SER A 83 -5.55 7.14 23.57
CA SER A 83 -5.65 7.10 25.04
C SER A 83 -6.00 5.68 25.48
N PHE A 84 -5.22 5.16 26.41
CA PHE A 84 -5.29 3.76 26.87
C PHE A 84 -5.33 3.64 28.38
N VAL A 85 -5.82 2.49 28.83
CA VAL A 85 -5.52 1.94 30.16
C VAL A 85 -4.51 0.81 29.94
N THR A 86 -3.33 0.91 30.54
CA THR A 86 -2.27 -0.08 30.36
C THR A 86 -2.01 -0.89 31.61
N VAL A 87 -2.17 -2.20 31.52
CA VAL A 87 -1.78 -3.17 32.54
C VAL A 87 -0.40 -3.69 32.19
N THR A 88 0.55 -3.61 33.11
CA THR A 88 1.90 -4.13 32.95
C THR A 88 2.14 -5.28 33.95
N LEU A 89 2.55 -6.43 33.42
CA LEU A 89 3.01 -7.58 34.19
C LEU A 89 4.54 -7.68 34.06
N ARG A 90 5.23 -7.79 35.20
CA ARG A 90 6.67 -8.03 35.27
C ARG A 90 6.94 -9.31 35.98
N GLY A 91 7.62 -10.24 35.34
CA GLY A 91 7.89 -11.56 35.88
C GLY A 91 9.36 -11.89 35.95
N LYS A 92 9.75 -12.62 37.01
CA LYS A 92 11.09 -13.16 37.23
C LYS A 92 10.99 -14.63 37.58
N LYS A 93 11.90 -15.44 36.95
CA LYS A 93 12.08 -16.86 37.24
C LYS A 93 13.55 -17.18 37.15
N ALA A 94 14.09 -17.89 38.14
CA ALA A 94 15.52 -18.23 38.18
C ALA A 94 15.96 -18.97 36.90
N GLY A 95 17.06 -18.52 36.31
CA GLY A 95 17.62 -19.13 35.11
C GLY A 95 16.87 -18.84 33.79
N GLN A 96 15.82 -18.02 33.82
CA GLN A 96 15.04 -17.58 32.68
C GLN A 96 15.22 -16.07 32.43
N LEU A 97 14.92 -15.61 31.21
CA LEU A 97 14.84 -14.19 30.91
C LEU A 97 13.66 -13.57 31.66
N ASP A 98 13.90 -12.49 32.39
CA ASP A 98 12.81 -11.70 32.97
C ASP A 98 11.92 -11.15 31.84
N PHE A 99 10.63 -10.97 32.12
CA PHE A 99 9.72 -10.36 31.16
C PHE A 99 9.06 -9.08 31.67
N GLU A 100 8.71 -8.21 30.73
CA GLU A 100 7.76 -7.11 30.92
C GLU A 100 6.70 -7.21 29.82
N TYR A 101 5.47 -7.54 30.20
CA TYR A 101 4.35 -7.69 29.26
C TYR A 101 3.32 -6.61 29.52
N GLN A 102 2.92 -5.89 28.47
CA GLN A 102 1.98 -4.79 28.55
C GLN A 102 0.74 -5.09 27.72
N ILE A 103 -0.42 -4.82 28.30
CA ILE A 103 -1.74 -4.87 27.67
C ILE A 103 -2.31 -3.47 27.74
N SER A 104 -2.36 -2.76 26.61
CA SER A 104 -2.91 -1.41 26.51
C SER A 104 -4.28 -1.47 25.84
N VAL A 105 -5.33 -1.16 26.59
CA VAL A 105 -6.73 -1.19 26.16
C VAL A 105 -7.19 0.20 25.81
N SER A 106 -7.67 0.41 24.58
CA SER A 106 -8.13 1.73 24.15
C SER A 106 -9.36 2.20 24.91
N LYS A 107 -9.38 3.48 25.28
CA LYS A 107 -10.54 4.13 25.92
C LYS A 107 -11.65 4.49 24.92
N THR A 108 -11.34 4.57 23.64
CA THR A 108 -12.24 5.15 22.62
C THR A 108 -12.69 4.19 21.54
N ASN A 109 -11.92 3.13 21.28
CA ASN A 109 -12.20 2.13 20.23
C ASN A 109 -11.93 0.70 20.75
N ASN A 110 -11.96 -0.30 19.85
CA ASN A 110 -11.80 -1.70 20.18
C ASN A 110 -10.35 -2.20 20.02
N ASP A 111 -9.34 -1.35 20.26
CA ASP A 111 -7.94 -1.74 20.21
C ASP A 111 -7.45 -2.32 21.51
N ILE A 112 -6.72 -3.42 21.40
CA ILE A 112 -5.86 -3.97 22.44
C ILE A 112 -4.45 -4.07 21.85
N LEU A 113 -3.52 -3.27 22.38
CA LEU A 113 -2.12 -3.33 21.99
C LEU A 113 -1.36 -4.16 23.00
N VAL A 114 -0.58 -5.12 22.49
CA VAL A 114 0.27 -5.95 23.35
C VAL A 114 1.73 -5.77 23.00
N SER A 115 2.59 -5.69 24.01
CA SER A 115 4.04 -5.66 23.82
C SER A 115 4.76 -6.53 24.85
N LEU A 116 5.91 -7.08 24.47
CA LEU A 116 6.69 -7.97 25.29
C LEU A 116 8.17 -7.60 25.25
N GLY A 117 8.72 -7.25 26.41
CA GLY A 117 10.15 -7.03 26.62
C GLY A 117 10.80 -8.19 27.36
N ARG A 118 12.10 -8.37 27.18
CA ARG A 118 12.94 -9.33 27.91
C ARG A 118 14.16 -8.66 28.51
N SER A 119 14.61 -9.18 29.69
CA SER A 119 15.89 -8.77 30.29
C SER A 119 16.69 -9.99 30.66
N ASN A 120 17.97 -10.01 30.28
CA ASN A 120 18.84 -11.14 30.57
C ASN A 120 19.62 -10.94 31.86
N ASN A 121 19.11 -11.50 32.94
CA ASN A 121 19.77 -11.53 34.24
C ASN A 121 20.26 -12.97 34.61
N THR A 122 20.39 -13.87 33.61
CA THR A 122 20.71 -15.28 33.85
C THR A 122 22.19 -15.57 34.10
N GLY A 123 23.07 -14.58 33.90
CA GLY A 123 24.52 -14.74 34.02
C GLY A 123 25.21 -15.30 32.76
N LYS A 124 24.50 -15.64 31.72
CA LYS A 124 25.01 -16.14 30.43
C LYS A 124 24.25 -15.54 29.24
N ALA A 125 24.85 -15.63 28.06
CA ALA A 125 24.11 -15.27 26.84
C ALA A 125 22.94 -16.25 26.58
N VAL A 126 21.84 -15.76 26.08
CA VAL A 126 20.62 -16.55 25.80
C VAL A 126 20.11 -16.25 24.40
N ASP A 127 19.85 -17.29 23.64
CA ASP A 127 19.24 -17.15 22.31
C ASP A 127 17.75 -16.90 22.41
N ILE A 128 17.27 -15.93 21.64
CA ILE A 128 15.87 -15.62 21.46
C ILE A 128 15.52 -15.87 19.98
N ALA A 129 14.70 -16.88 19.73
CA ALA A 129 14.14 -17.14 18.40
C ALA A 129 12.77 -16.49 18.28
N ASP A 130 11.71 -17.21 18.68
CA ASP A 130 10.34 -16.74 18.66
C ASP A 130 9.89 -16.27 20.03
N MET A 131 9.09 -15.24 20.08
CA MET A 131 8.40 -14.79 21.31
C MET A 131 6.90 -14.71 21.02
N ASP A 132 6.12 -15.51 21.76
CA ASP A 132 4.67 -15.41 21.77
C ASP A 132 4.23 -14.15 22.51
N TYR A 133 3.36 -13.38 21.88
CA TYR A 133 2.72 -12.19 22.45
C TYR A 133 1.33 -12.50 22.95
N PHE A 134 0.64 -13.33 22.22
CA PHE A 134 -0.66 -13.84 22.62
C PHE A 134 -0.96 -15.17 21.94
N VAL A 135 -1.54 -16.07 22.68
CA VAL A 135 -2.09 -17.35 22.21
C VAL A 135 -3.45 -17.52 22.87
N SER A 136 -4.48 -17.82 22.09
CA SER A 136 -5.79 -18.17 22.60
C SER A 136 -6.40 -19.30 21.77
N THR A 137 -7.08 -20.21 22.42
CA THR A 137 -7.87 -21.28 21.79
C THR A 137 -9.37 -21.02 21.81
N ASP A 138 -9.79 -19.84 22.26
CA ASP A 138 -11.20 -19.46 22.38
C ASP A 138 -11.42 -18.00 21.97
N ALA A 139 -11.23 -17.72 20.67
CA ALA A 139 -11.63 -16.48 20.03
C ALA A 139 -12.97 -16.68 19.32
N ARG A 140 -13.87 -15.69 19.40
CA ARG A 140 -15.22 -15.77 18.85
C ARG A 140 -15.65 -14.44 18.21
N LEU A 141 -16.42 -14.55 17.12
CA LEU A 141 -17.09 -13.43 16.45
C LEU A 141 -18.62 -13.42 16.68
N GLY A 142 -19.15 -14.52 17.19
CA GLY A 142 -20.58 -14.85 17.20
C GLY A 142 -20.95 -15.69 15.98
N GLY A 143 -22.15 -16.24 15.98
CA GLY A 143 -22.58 -17.14 14.92
C GLY A 143 -21.78 -18.46 14.88
N SER A 144 -21.70 -19.03 13.69
CA SER A 144 -21.02 -20.31 13.44
C SER A 144 -19.72 -20.10 12.69
N GLU A 145 -18.70 -20.89 13.03
CA GLU A 145 -17.39 -20.96 12.35
C GLU A 145 -17.51 -21.17 10.83
N GLU A 146 -18.58 -21.84 10.37
CA GLU A 146 -18.86 -22.03 8.95
C GLU A 146 -19.05 -20.73 8.16
N ARG A 147 -19.41 -19.65 8.86
CA ARG A 147 -19.61 -18.32 8.29
C ARG A 147 -18.38 -17.44 8.34
N TRP A 148 -17.33 -17.91 9.00
CA TRP A 148 -16.11 -17.11 9.19
C TRP A 148 -15.14 -17.32 8.05
N ILE A 149 -14.74 -16.21 7.45
CA ILE A 149 -13.76 -16.16 6.38
C ILE A 149 -12.51 -15.49 6.91
N SER A 150 -11.38 -16.17 6.81
CA SER A 150 -10.07 -15.66 7.16
C SER A 150 -9.35 -15.14 5.93
N LEU A 151 -8.80 -13.93 6.03
CA LEU A 151 -7.89 -13.33 5.07
C LEU A 151 -6.58 -13.03 5.78
N GLY A 152 -5.49 -13.58 5.29
CA GLY A 152 -4.15 -13.32 5.79
C GLY A 152 -3.29 -12.66 4.72
N THR A 153 -2.48 -11.67 5.12
CA THR A 153 -1.60 -10.94 4.20
C THR A 153 -0.13 -11.17 4.51
N HIS A 154 0.66 -11.30 3.45
CA HIS A 154 2.11 -11.52 3.53
C HIS A 154 2.90 -10.22 3.31
N SER A 155 4.09 -10.16 3.90
CA SER A 155 5.02 -9.05 3.70
C SER A 155 5.79 -9.14 2.38
N ARG A 156 5.85 -10.31 1.78
CA ARG A 156 6.63 -10.57 0.56
C ARG A 156 5.83 -10.26 -0.69
N ASN A 157 6.52 -9.97 -1.80
CA ASN A 157 5.89 -9.66 -3.07
C ASN A 157 5.31 -10.86 -3.81
N ARG A 158 5.59 -12.10 -3.42
CA ARG A 158 5.10 -13.30 -4.12
C ARG A 158 3.89 -13.95 -3.49
N ASP A 159 3.82 -13.88 -2.18
CA ASP A 159 2.72 -14.47 -1.41
C ASP A 159 1.82 -13.33 -0.96
N TYR A 160 0.85 -12.94 -1.79
CA TYR A 160 0.09 -11.70 -1.55
C TYR A 160 -0.88 -11.82 -0.39
N TYR A 161 -1.90 -12.65 -0.54
CA TYR A 161 -2.87 -12.95 0.49
C TYR A 161 -3.58 -14.27 0.22
N ASP A 162 -4.08 -14.85 1.27
CA ASP A 162 -4.93 -16.03 1.19
C ASP A 162 -6.32 -15.77 1.75
N LEU A 163 -7.30 -16.42 1.18
CA LEU A 163 -8.69 -16.38 1.59
C LEU A 163 -9.16 -17.79 1.92
N TRP A 164 -9.56 -18.03 3.15
CA TRP A 164 -9.98 -19.34 3.64
C TRP A 164 -11.26 -19.28 4.45
N SER A 165 -12.15 -20.27 4.27
CA SER A 165 -13.14 -20.54 5.31
C SER A 165 -12.44 -21.07 6.56
N VAL A 166 -12.73 -20.48 7.73
CA VAL A 166 -12.06 -20.86 8.99
C VAL A 166 -12.26 -22.33 9.32
N ILE A 167 -13.42 -22.90 9.03
CA ILE A 167 -13.71 -24.33 9.26
C ILE A 167 -12.72 -25.27 8.52
N ASN A 168 -12.10 -24.80 7.45
CA ASN A 168 -11.12 -25.56 6.67
C ASN A 168 -9.68 -25.39 7.19
N LEU A 169 -9.43 -24.50 8.14
CA LEU A 169 -8.11 -24.25 8.73
C LEU A 169 -7.80 -25.26 9.85
N ASN A 170 -7.71 -26.54 9.50
CA ASN A 170 -7.40 -27.62 10.46
C ASN A 170 -5.97 -27.52 11.04
N THR A 171 -5.09 -26.82 10.35
CA THR A 171 -3.75 -26.44 10.79
C THR A 171 -3.58 -24.93 10.67
N PRO A 172 -2.91 -24.27 11.65
CA PRO A 172 -2.64 -22.85 11.55
C PRO A 172 -1.87 -22.52 10.28
N ARG A 173 -2.27 -21.43 9.62
CA ARG A 173 -1.51 -20.80 8.53
C ARG A 173 -0.91 -19.50 9.02
N MET A 174 0.36 -19.32 8.73
CA MET A 174 1.15 -18.19 9.18
C MET A 174 1.14 -17.07 8.16
N TYR A 175 0.89 -15.84 8.62
CA TYR A 175 0.95 -14.62 7.85
C TYR A 175 1.78 -13.55 8.57
N GLU A 176 2.38 -12.65 7.80
CA GLU A 176 3.42 -11.76 8.34
C GLU A 176 2.91 -10.36 8.68
N VAL A 177 1.88 -9.87 7.99
CA VAL A 177 1.37 -8.51 8.18
C VAL A 177 0.18 -8.49 9.12
N ASN A 178 -0.82 -9.25 8.78
CA ASN A 178 -2.04 -9.42 9.57
C ASN A 178 -2.80 -10.66 9.17
N GLN A 179 -3.75 -11.01 10.03
CA GLN A 179 -4.80 -11.93 9.69
C GLN A 179 -6.13 -11.36 10.18
N VAL A 180 -7.11 -11.33 9.29
CA VAL A 180 -8.45 -10.81 9.58
C VAL A 180 -9.46 -11.93 9.41
N VAL A 181 -10.26 -12.17 10.43
CA VAL A 181 -11.39 -13.08 10.35
C VAL A 181 -12.69 -12.28 10.36
N ARG A 182 -13.55 -12.53 9.37
CA ARG A 182 -14.84 -11.86 9.22
C ARG A 182 -15.97 -12.87 9.23
N ASP A 183 -17.01 -12.59 9.98
CA ASP A 183 -18.30 -13.28 9.85
C ASP A 183 -19.04 -12.73 8.61
N SER A 184 -19.39 -13.62 7.68
CA SER A 184 -20.02 -13.22 6.41
C SER A 184 -21.46 -12.72 6.57
N ASP A 185 -22.16 -13.10 7.64
CA ASP A 185 -23.55 -12.71 7.86
C ASP A 185 -23.66 -11.38 8.63
N THR A 186 -22.88 -11.23 9.72
CA THR A 186 -22.96 -10.06 10.59
C THR A 186 -22.00 -8.95 10.21
N GLY A 187 -20.91 -9.29 9.51
CA GLY A 187 -19.79 -8.38 9.24
C GLY A 187 -18.80 -8.26 10.41
N ASN A 188 -19.09 -8.84 11.59
CA ASN A 188 -18.17 -8.85 12.72
C ASN A 188 -16.79 -9.35 12.30
N ALA A 189 -15.75 -8.68 12.72
CA ALA A 189 -14.39 -9.00 12.35
C ALA A 189 -13.43 -8.91 13.52
N LEU A 190 -12.44 -9.80 13.54
CA LEU A 190 -11.26 -9.74 14.39
C LEU A 190 -10.03 -9.60 13.50
N LEU A 191 -9.26 -8.54 13.71
CA LEU A 191 -7.94 -8.35 13.12
C LEU A 191 -6.88 -8.63 14.19
N ILE A 192 -5.90 -9.46 13.85
CA ILE A 192 -4.64 -9.59 14.55
C ILE A 192 -3.52 -9.17 13.60
N GLY A 193 -2.65 -8.26 14.04
CA GLY A 193 -1.62 -7.67 13.18
C GLY A 193 -0.53 -6.95 13.97
N HIS A 194 0.51 -6.49 13.29
CA HIS A 194 1.51 -5.64 13.93
C HIS A 194 1.16 -4.15 13.81
N VAL A 195 1.68 -3.38 14.74
CA VAL A 195 1.69 -1.91 14.71
C VAL A 195 3.09 -1.38 14.50
N SER A 196 4.08 -2.03 15.10
CA SER A 196 5.49 -1.69 14.90
C SER A 196 6.24 -2.83 14.21
N ALA A 197 7.24 -2.47 13.44
CA ALA A 197 8.16 -3.37 12.75
C ALA A 197 9.55 -2.72 12.72
N PHE A 198 10.21 -2.72 13.89
CA PHE A 198 11.53 -2.15 14.08
C PHE A 198 12.61 -3.23 14.24
N LYS A 199 12.24 -4.38 14.81
CA LYS A 199 13.18 -5.42 15.23
C LYS A 199 12.77 -6.82 14.81
N GLY A 200 11.49 -7.17 14.93
CA GLY A 200 10.99 -8.51 14.76
C GLY A 200 10.05 -8.70 13.61
N ALA A 201 10.26 -9.78 12.85
CA ALA A 201 9.29 -10.20 11.86
C ALA A 201 8.07 -10.82 12.56
N SER A 202 6.95 -10.12 12.52
CA SER A 202 5.71 -10.57 13.14
C SER A 202 5.09 -11.73 12.36
N ARG A 203 4.38 -12.59 13.09
CA ARG A 203 3.69 -13.76 12.56
C ARG A 203 2.32 -13.89 13.22
N PHE A 204 1.30 -14.18 12.42
CA PHE A 204 -0.07 -14.34 12.87
C PHE A 204 -0.64 -15.64 12.34
N GLU A 205 -1.34 -16.36 13.21
CA GLU A 205 -1.92 -17.66 12.89
C GLU A 205 -3.36 -17.71 13.38
N VAL A 206 -4.24 -18.25 12.53
CA VAL A 206 -5.61 -18.61 12.87
C VAL A 206 -5.83 -20.06 12.49
N ALA A 207 -6.52 -20.81 13.33
CA ALA A 207 -6.98 -22.15 13.04
C ALA A 207 -8.41 -22.36 13.52
N ALA A 208 -9.09 -23.36 12.94
CA ALA A 208 -10.40 -23.79 13.36
C ALA A 208 -10.41 -24.23 14.83
N GLY A 209 -11.50 -23.96 15.52
CA GLY A 209 -11.76 -24.47 16.86
C GLY A 209 -11.89 -25.98 16.82
N TRP A 210 -10.91 -26.62 17.34
CA TRP A 210 -10.71 -28.03 17.52
C TRP A 210 -11.54 -29.00 16.66
N ARG A 211 -11.10 -29.22 15.41
CA ARG A 211 -11.60 -30.27 14.48
C ARG A 211 -13.13 -30.38 14.37
N GLY A 212 -13.82 -29.27 14.32
CA GLY A 212 -15.27 -29.23 14.18
C GLY A 212 -16.09 -29.64 15.40
N LYS A 213 -15.45 -29.85 16.56
CA LYS A 213 -16.15 -30.14 17.82
C LYS A 213 -16.62 -28.90 18.57
N THR A 214 -16.11 -27.74 18.23
CA THR A 214 -16.52 -26.47 18.82
C THR A 214 -16.64 -25.39 17.73
N PRO A 215 -17.74 -25.43 16.96
CA PRO A 215 -17.91 -24.61 15.76
C PRO A 215 -18.15 -23.12 16.02
N ASP A 216 -18.07 -22.68 17.24
CA ASP A 216 -18.30 -21.30 17.68
C ASP A 216 -17.01 -20.58 18.11
N ARG A 217 -15.84 -21.19 17.94
CA ARG A 217 -14.56 -20.64 18.36
C ARG A 217 -13.42 -20.95 17.41
N MET A 218 -12.38 -20.12 17.44
CA MET A 218 -11.13 -20.32 16.69
C MET A 218 -9.92 -20.17 17.61
N GLN A 219 -8.78 -20.70 17.15
CA GLN A 219 -7.49 -20.47 17.76
C GLN A 219 -6.82 -19.27 17.09
N VAL A 220 -6.17 -18.41 17.86
CA VAL A 220 -5.39 -17.28 17.36
C VAL A 220 -4.06 -17.20 18.07
N ARG A 221 -3.00 -16.84 17.32
CA ARG A 221 -1.66 -16.65 17.84
C ARG A 221 -0.99 -15.47 17.15
N GLY A 222 -0.29 -14.64 17.93
CA GLY A 222 0.61 -13.61 17.43
C GLY A 222 1.97 -13.74 18.10
N TYR A 223 3.01 -13.82 17.29
CA TYR A 223 4.39 -13.96 17.77
C TYR A 223 5.34 -13.18 16.87
N CYS A 224 6.57 -12.92 17.36
CA CYS A 224 7.63 -12.31 16.58
C CYS A 224 8.88 -13.18 16.57
N ASN A 225 9.49 -13.26 15.41
CA ASN A 225 10.77 -13.95 15.22
C ASN A 225 11.91 -12.94 15.24
N TYR A 226 12.92 -13.18 16.10
CA TYR A 226 14.05 -12.27 16.30
C TYR A 226 15.39 -12.89 15.93
N LYS A 227 15.60 -14.17 16.22
CA LYS A 227 16.85 -14.92 15.95
C LYS A 227 18.11 -14.18 16.42
N ILE A 228 18.13 -13.76 17.69
CA ILE A 228 19.25 -13.02 18.30
C ILE A 228 19.84 -13.77 19.48
N THR A 229 21.13 -13.53 19.75
CA THR A 229 21.79 -13.92 20.98
C THR A 229 21.86 -12.73 21.93
N MET A 230 21.10 -12.77 23.03
CA MET A 230 21.01 -11.69 24.00
C MET A 230 22.10 -11.80 25.07
N PRO A 231 23.06 -10.87 25.12
CA PRO A 231 24.10 -10.87 26.14
C PRO A 231 23.54 -10.65 27.55
N THR A 232 24.29 -11.13 28.56
CA THR A 232 23.96 -10.85 29.98
C THR A 232 23.91 -9.36 30.29
N GLY A 233 22.92 -8.96 31.09
CA GLY A 233 22.69 -7.57 31.49
C GLY A 233 21.98 -6.72 30.43
N LYS A 234 21.70 -7.27 29.26
CA LYS A 234 20.96 -6.53 28.20
C LYS A 234 19.46 -6.62 28.42
N ARG A 235 18.77 -5.57 27.96
CA ARG A 235 17.32 -5.50 27.83
C ARG A 235 16.95 -5.46 26.36
N PHE A 236 15.90 -6.15 26.01
CA PHE A 236 15.32 -6.20 24.68
C PHE A 236 13.84 -5.77 24.77
N ALA A 237 13.47 -4.73 24.06
CA ALA A 237 12.06 -4.36 23.85
C ALA A 237 11.62 -4.93 22.50
N GLY A 238 10.60 -5.77 22.52
CA GLY A 238 10.03 -6.35 21.32
C GLY A 238 9.05 -5.41 20.61
N GLU A 239 8.33 -5.95 19.65
CA GLU A 239 7.35 -5.23 18.84
C GLU A 239 6.05 -4.93 19.60
N LYS A 240 5.19 -4.14 18.99
CA LYS A 240 3.82 -3.88 19.43
C LYS A 240 2.86 -4.53 18.44
N LEU A 241 2.02 -5.44 18.93
CA LEU A 241 1.00 -6.12 18.15
C LEU A 241 -0.39 -5.60 18.49
N LEU A 242 -1.31 -5.68 17.53
CA LEU A 242 -2.69 -5.23 17.60
C LEU A 242 -3.65 -6.42 17.61
N ILE A 243 -4.62 -6.34 18.47
CA ILE A 243 -5.86 -7.11 18.43
C ILE A 243 -6.97 -6.07 18.31
N HIS A 244 -7.76 -6.14 17.22
CA HIS A 244 -8.80 -5.15 16.95
C HIS A 244 -10.10 -5.83 16.52
N PHE A 245 -11.20 -5.43 17.15
CA PHE A 245 -12.54 -5.88 16.79
C PHE A 245 -13.28 -4.78 16.01
N ASN A 246 -13.94 -5.16 14.93
CA ASN A 246 -14.68 -4.21 14.07
C ASN A 246 -15.93 -4.87 13.47
N SER A 247 -16.83 -4.07 12.93
CA SER A 247 -17.96 -4.51 12.09
C SER A 247 -17.69 -4.41 10.58
N ASP A 248 -16.49 -3.95 10.20
CA ASP A 248 -16.02 -3.84 8.82
C ASP A 248 -14.54 -4.28 8.77
N ALA A 249 -14.29 -5.44 8.18
CA ALA A 249 -12.97 -6.05 8.08
C ALA A 249 -11.96 -5.19 7.28
N LEU A 250 -12.42 -4.51 6.22
CA LEU A 250 -11.56 -3.65 5.42
C LEU A 250 -11.16 -2.39 6.20
N ARG A 251 -12.10 -1.80 6.97
CA ARG A 251 -11.78 -0.70 7.88
C ARG A 251 -10.83 -1.12 9.00
N ALA A 252 -10.94 -2.34 9.49
CA ALA A 252 -9.99 -2.86 10.47
C ALA A 252 -8.55 -2.87 9.91
N MET A 253 -8.37 -3.26 8.64
CA MET A 253 -7.07 -3.24 7.98
C MET A 253 -6.57 -1.79 7.74
N GLU A 254 -7.44 -0.88 7.32
CA GLU A 254 -7.13 0.54 7.16
C GLU A 254 -6.69 1.16 8.50
N HIS A 255 -7.40 0.85 9.59
CA HIS A 255 -7.06 1.30 10.93
C HIS A 255 -5.69 0.77 11.40
N GLN A 256 -5.37 -0.49 11.12
CA GLN A 256 -4.04 -1.02 11.38
C GLN A 256 -2.96 -0.20 10.65
N ALA A 257 -3.18 0.14 9.37
CA ALA A 257 -2.23 0.95 8.60
C ALA A 257 -2.06 2.37 9.19
N ASP A 258 -3.13 2.98 9.70
CA ASP A 258 -3.05 4.26 10.41
C ASP A 258 -2.19 4.15 11.67
N LEU A 259 -2.33 3.07 12.45
CA LEU A 259 -1.50 2.81 13.63
C LEU A 259 -0.03 2.55 13.26
N ILE A 260 0.24 1.83 12.17
CA ILE A 260 1.59 1.65 11.62
C ILE A 260 2.20 2.99 11.22
N ALA A 261 1.45 3.82 10.51
CA ALA A 261 1.90 5.15 10.11
C ALA A 261 2.27 6.01 11.33
N ILE A 262 1.45 5.97 12.37
CA ILE A 262 1.72 6.67 13.64
C ILE A 262 2.98 6.13 14.32
N ALA A 263 3.13 4.82 14.43
CA ALA A 263 4.25 4.18 15.12
C ALA A 263 5.60 4.47 14.43
N HIS A 264 5.60 4.56 13.11
CA HIS A 264 6.79 4.82 12.28
C HIS A 264 6.95 6.30 11.88
N ASP A 265 6.13 7.21 12.42
CA ASP A 265 6.09 8.65 12.08
C ASP A 265 5.97 8.91 10.58
N ILE A 266 5.16 8.10 9.90
CA ILE A 266 4.90 8.25 8.46
C ILE A 266 3.82 9.32 8.26
N ARG A 267 4.16 10.37 7.53
CA ARG A 267 3.25 11.45 7.14
C ARG A 267 3.21 11.56 5.62
N LEU A 268 2.76 10.47 5.00
CA LEU A 268 2.88 10.29 3.55
C LEU A 268 2.20 11.41 2.75
N LYS A 269 0.95 11.73 3.06
CA LYS A 269 0.19 12.78 2.36
C LYS A 269 0.75 14.18 2.57
N GLU A 270 1.40 14.44 3.70
CA GLU A 270 2.02 15.73 4.01
C GLU A 270 3.41 15.87 3.38
N ARG A 271 4.24 14.82 3.51
CA ARG A 271 5.64 14.84 3.06
C ARG A 271 5.79 14.48 1.59
N ARG A 272 4.88 13.66 1.07
CA ARG A 272 4.90 13.14 -0.30
C ARG A 272 3.50 13.19 -0.91
N PRO A 273 2.87 14.38 -1.01
CA PRO A 273 1.58 14.50 -1.68
C PRO A 273 1.73 14.15 -3.15
N ILE A 274 0.74 13.46 -3.71
CA ILE A 274 0.61 13.36 -5.15
C ILE A 274 0.25 14.75 -5.67
N ASN A 275 1.20 15.37 -6.34
CA ASN A 275 0.98 16.65 -7.00
C ASN A 275 0.79 16.39 -8.49
N VAL A 276 -0.30 16.88 -9.06
CA VAL A 276 -0.59 16.74 -10.49
C VAL A 276 0.45 17.38 -11.40
N ASP A 277 1.18 18.35 -10.86
CA ASP A 277 2.31 18.98 -11.54
C ASP A 277 3.63 18.24 -11.27
N ASP A 278 3.60 17.19 -10.45
CA ASP A 278 4.77 16.41 -10.06
C ASP A 278 4.89 15.17 -10.94
N ARG A 279 5.89 15.15 -11.74
CA ARG A 279 6.17 14.22 -12.83
C ARG A 279 6.54 12.81 -12.37
N GLU A 280 6.72 12.64 -11.06
CA GLU A 280 7.17 11.39 -10.44
C GLU A 280 6.05 10.33 -10.32
N TRP A 281 4.81 10.78 -10.27
CA TRP A 281 3.64 9.91 -10.08
C TRP A 281 3.15 9.23 -11.35
N VAL A 282 3.59 9.76 -12.51
CA VAL A 282 3.39 9.12 -13.80
C VAL A 282 4.75 9.02 -14.46
N SER A 283 5.24 7.85 -14.67
CA SER A 283 6.52 7.64 -15.35
C SER A 283 6.37 6.63 -16.49
N ASN A 284 7.30 6.71 -17.42
CA ASN A 284 7.51 5.70 -18.43
C ASN A 284 8.71 4.85 -18.04
N ASP A 285 8.44 3.66 -17.57
CA ASP A 285 9.50 2.70 -17.32
C ASP A 285 10.16 2.20 -18.60
N TYR A 286 9.50 2.46 -19.74
CA TYR A 286 9.96 2.05 -21.05
C TYR A 286 11.30 2.69 -21.48
N SER A 287 11.60 3.92 -21.07
CA SER A 287 12.92 4.48 -21.35
C SER A 287 14.05 3.70 -20.69
N ARG A 288 13.75 3.06 -19.57
CA ARG A 288 14.62 2.08 -18.88
C ARG A 288 14.67 0.77 -19.67
N PHE A 289 13.53 0.27 -20.13
CA PHE A 289 13.42 -0.95 -20.92
C PHE A 289 13.87 -0.78 -22.36
N HIS A 290 13.70 0.38 -22.97
CA HIS A 290 14.17 0.60 -24.35
C HIS A 290 15.69 0.46 -24.48
N GLY A 291 16.43 1.00 -23.52
CA GLY A 291 17.86 0.75 -23.43
C GLY A 291 18.19 -0.73 -23.24
N TRP A 292 17.32 -1.44 -22.57
CA TRP A 292 17.46 -2.84 -22.23
C TRP A 292 17.07 -3.77 -23.38
N MET A 293 15.97 -3.50 -24.07
CA MET A 293 15.50 -4.27 -25.23
C MET A 293 16.37 -4.09 -26.45
N SER A 294 16.90 -2.89 -26.68
CA SER A 294 17.90 -2.68 -27.76
C SER A 294 19.21 -3.44 -27.50
N GLY A 295 19.50 -3.76 -26.22
CA GLY A 295 20.62 -4.63 -25.85
C GLY A 295 20.35 -6.12 -25.99
N SER A 296 19.09 -6.57 -25.81
CA SER A 296 18.71 -7.99 -25.87
C SER A 296 18.51 -8.49 -27.32
N SER A 297 18.11 -7.64 -28.26
CA SER A 297 18.06 -8.01 -29.67
C SER A 297 19.44 -8.36 -30.27
N GLY A 298 20.54 -8.05 -29.56
CA GLY A 298 21.88 -8.45 -29.96
C GLY A 298 22.35 -9.83 -29.49
N ARG A 299 21.59 -10.54 -28.66
CA ARG A 299 22.03 -11.88 -28.16
C ARG A 299 21.63 -13.06 -29.07
N GLY A 300 20.81 -12.81 -30.13
CA GLY A 300 20.34 -13.88 -30.99
C GLY A 300 21.02 -13.97 -32.37
N ALA A 301 21.80 -13.00 -32.79
CA ALA A 301 22.51 -13.08 -34.06
C ALA A 301 23.81 -12.26 -33.94
N GLY A 302 24.93 -12.87 -34.20
CA GLY A 302 26.25 -12.24 -34.23
C GLY A 302 26.40 -11.13 -35.28
N ALA A 303 25.58 -10.08 -35.20
CA ALA A 303 25.66 -8.87 -35.98
C ALA A 303 26.33 -7.78 -35.15
N ALA A 304 27.42 -7.29 -35.63
CA ALA A 304 28.11 -6.12 -35.12
C ALA A 304 27.12 -4.92 -34.97
N PRO A 305 27.27 -4.07 -33.92
CA PRO A 305 26.40 -2.93 -33.75
C PRO A 305 26.53 -2.04 -34.98
N ALA A 306 25.39 -1.80 -35.67
CA ALA A 306 25.31 -0.81 -36.71
C ALA A 306 25.80 0.53 -36.13
N ALA A 307 26.76 1.15 -36.79
CA ALA A 307 27.31 2.44 -36.42
C ALA A 307 26.18 3.45 -36.28
N ALA A 308 26.02 3.97 -35.06
CA ALA A 308 25.14 5.09 -34.79
C ALA A 308 25.62 6.27 -35.62
N THR A 309 24.81 6.73 -36.55
CA THR A 309 25.05 7.94 -37.31
C THR A 309 25.19 9.11 -36.31
N ALA A 310 26.37 9.67 -36.30
CA ALA A 310 26.70 10.88 -35.54
C ALA A 310 25.83 12.03 -36.06
N GLY A 311 24.94 12.56 -35.20
CA GLY A 311 24.16 13.74 -35.59
C GLY A 311 23.05 14.19 -34.62
N ALA A 312 22.96 13.67 -33.38
CA ALA A 312 22.06 14.25 -32.40
C ALA A 312 22.78 14.50 -31.05
N PRO A 313 22.68 15.69 -30.47
CA PRO A 313 23.29 15.97 -29.19
C PRO A 313 22.60 15.15 -28.12
N GLY A 314 23.33 14.28 -27.56
CA GLY A 314 23.32 13.55 -26.31
C GLY A 314 22.06 13.51 -25.44
N GLY A 315 21.00 12.85 -25.85
CA GLY A 315 19.87 12.48 -25.01
C GLY A 315 19.44 11.07 -25.32
N ARG A 316 19.99 10.10 -24.63
CA ARG A 316 19.56 8.72 -24.77
C ARG A 316 18.16 8.55 -24.19
N GLY A 317 17.15 8.31 -25.05
CA GLY A 317 15.83 7.74 -24.70
C GLY A 317 14.74 8.71 -24.24
N GLY A 318 15.03 9.86 -23.64
CA GLY A 318 13.99 10.75 -23.10
C GLY A 318 13.23 11.56 -24.16
N GLY A 319 13.83 11.86 -25.30
CA GLY A 319 13.22 12.72 -26.31
C GLY A 319 12.03 12.09 -27.04
N GLY A 320 12.05 10.79 -27.27
CA GLY A 320 10.96 10.10 -27.99
C GLY A 320 9.67 9.99 -27.16
N ALA A 321 9.78 9.76 -25.88
CA ALA A 321 8.63 9.69 -25.01
C ALA A 321 8.00 11.07 -24.80
N GLN A 322 8.82 12.10 -24.58
CA GLN A 322 8.34 13.47 -24.46
C GLN A 322 7.63 13.94 -25.73
N ALA A 323 8.20 13.67 -26.89
CA ALA A 323 7.55 13.95 -28.18
C ALA A 323 6.21 13.22 -28.31
N PHE A 324 6.15 11.94 -27.95
CA PHE A 324 4.93 11.15 -27.97
C PHE A 324 3.81 11.80 -27.14
N PHE A 325 4.11 12.24 -25.90
CA PHE A 325 3.10 12.88 -25.05
C PHE A 325 2.67 14.24 -25.58
N GLN A 326 3.61 15.06 -26.05
CA GLN A 326 3.32 16.35 -26.64
C GLN A 326 2.50 16.23 -27.94
N GLU A 327 2.87 15.33 -28.84
CA GLU A 327 2.15 15.08 -30.09
C GLU A 327 0.73 14.56 -29.88
N ASN A 328 0.48 13.84 -28.78
CA ASN A 328 -0.83 13.30 -28.45
C ASN A 328 -1.63 14.21 -27.49
N GLY A 329 -1.14 15.42 -27.18
CA GLY A 329 -1.83 16.38 -26.33
C GLY A 329 -2.01 15.89 -24.88
N LEU A 330 -1.19 14.93 -24.47
CA LEU A 330 -1.11 14.48 -23.09
C LEU A 330 -0.31 15.52 -22.29
N VAL A 331 -0.69 15.73 -21.04
CA VAL A 331 0.09 16.60 -20.16
C VAL A 331 1.51 16.06 -20.12
N ASP A 332 2.49 16.97 -20.30
CA ASP A 332 3.90 16.63 -20.30
C ASP A 332 4.32 16.10 -18.92
N PHE A 333 4.10 14.82 -18.73
CA PHE A 333 4.60 14.10 -17.57
C PHE A 333 6.06 13.81 -17.83
N TYR A 334 6.89 14.56 -17.22
CA TYR A 334 8.30 14.43 -17.40
C TYR A 334 8.80 13.06 -16.95
N TRP A 335 9.49 12.51 -17.86
CA TRP A 335 10.34 11.36 -17.78
C TRP A 335 11.61 11.69 -17.02
N GLY A 336 11.50 11.83 -15.73
CA GLY A 336 12.62 12.04 -14.83
C GLY A 336 13.57 10.85 -14.72
N LEU A 337 13.42 9.88 -15.60
CA LEU A 337 14.49 8.97 -15.95
C LEU A 337 15.49 9.74 -16.81
N GLY A 338 16.07 10.77 -16.28
CA GLY A 338 17.37 11.17 -16.75
C GLY A 338 18.20 9.89 -16.80
N SER A 339 18.76 9.61 -17.94
CA SER A 339 19.73 8.55 -18.23
C SER A 339 20.96 8.55 -17.30
N GLY A 340 20.85 9.11 -16.16
CA GLY A 340 21.83 9.25 -15.09
C GLY A 340 21.26 8.75 -13.78
N GLY A 341 21.29 7.48 -13.60
CA GLY A 341 21.39 6.81 -12.35
C GLY A 341 20.71 7.45 -11.16
N GLY A 342 19.43 7.18 -10.94
CA GLY A 342 18.89 7.31 -9.61
C GLY A 342 19.76 6.50 -8.65
N GLY A 343 20.09 7.03 -7.47
CA GLY A 343 20.78 6.28 -6.46
C GLY A 343 19.97 5.02 -6.15
N SER A 344 20.58 3.86 -6.20
CA SER A 344 19.90 2.61 -5.87
C SER A 344 20.30 2.19 -4.48
N MET A 345 19.31 1.92 -3.64
CA MET A 345 19.49 1.23 -2.37
C MET A 345 19.24 -0.25 -2.61
N GLY A 346 20.25 -1.04 -2.66
CA GLY A 346 20.11 -2.47 -2.69
C GLY A 346 21.03 -3.10 -1.66
N PHE A 347 20.68 -4.25 -1.11
CA PHE A 347 21.49 -4.94 -0.10
C PHE A 347 22.50 -5.91 -0.70
N TYR A 348 22.42 -6.17 -1.98
CA TYR A 348 23.22 -7.16 -2.70
C TYR A 348 24.05 -6.54 -3.82
N GLY A 349 24.80 -5.51 -3.63
CA GLY A 349 25.72 -5.02 -4.64
C GLY A 349 25.12 -4.59 -6.00
N ALA A 350 23.82 -4.77 -6.20
CA ALA A 350 23.13 -4.47 -7.42
C ALA A 350 22.45 -3.10 -7.33
N GLY A 351 23.14 -2.03 -7.52
CA GLY A 351 22.53 -0.71 -7.71
C GLY A 351 21.99 -0.58 -9.13
N GLY A 352 20.78 -0.05 -9.29
CA GLY A 352 20.16 0.13 -10.61
C GLY A 352 21.08 0.76 -11.62
N SER A 353 21.36 0.08 -12.71
CA SER A 353 22.14 0.63 -13.77
C SER A 353 21.26 1.39 -14.72
N SER A 354 21.65 2.60 -15.05
CA SER A 354 21.14 3.34 -16.19
C SER A 354 21.52 2.72 -17.55
N SER A 355 22.18 1.57 -17.58
CA SER A 355 22.75 1.00 -18.80
C SER A 355 21.92 -0.10 -19.42
N GLY A 356 20.70 -0.36 -18.97
CA GLY A 356 19.79 -1.28 -19.62
C GLY A 356 20.28 -2.70 -19.81
N ARG A 357 21.26 -3.10 -19.07
CA ARG A 357 21.62 -4.50 -18.90
C ARG A 357 21.24 -4.85 -17.47
N PHE A 358 20.62 -6.02 -17.23
CA PHE A 358 21.00 -6.74 -16.03
C PHE A 358 22.52 -6.79 -16.14
N PRO A 359 23.24 -6.15 -15.29
CA PRO A 359 24.64 -6.38 -15.30
C PRO A 359 24.77 -7.88 -15.18
N GLU A 360 25.62 -8.49 -15.96
CA GLU A 360 26.33 -9.61 -15.41
C GLU A 360 26.91 -9.02 -14.15
N PHE A 361 26.24 -9.29 -13.04
CA PHE A 361 26.49 -8.67 -11.75
C PHE A 361 27.95 -8.92 -11.47
N ASP A 362 28.79 -7.91 -11.58
CA ASP A 362 30.13 -8.01 -11.00
C ASP A 362 29.98 -7.89 -9.49
N MET A 363 29.62 -9.00 -8.93
CA MET A 363 29.35 -9.25 -7.55
C MET A 363 30.59 -9.18 -6.66
N ASN A 364 31.72 -8.97 -7.25
CA ASN A 364 33.00 -8.76 -6.55
C ASN A 364 33.31 -7.27 -6.42
N GLY A 365 32.52 -6.41 -7.07
CA GLY A 365 32.67 -4.97 -6.94
C GLY A 365 32.03 -4.42 -5.68
N PRO A 366 32.56 -3.32 -5.12
CA PRO A 366 31.83 -2.55 -4.12
C PRO A 366 30.55 -2.00 -4.73
N TRP A 367 29.54 -1.77 -3.91
CA TRP A 367 28.26 -1.16 -4.29
C TRP A 367 28.43 -0.03 -5.28
N GLY A 368 27.71 -0.08 -6.41
CA GLY A 368 27.71 0.98 -7.41
C GLY A 368 28.77 0.87 -8.49
N THR A 369 29.52 -0.23 -8.60
CA THR A 369 30.34 -0.50 -9.78
C THR A 369 29.58 -1.38 -10.75
N TYR A 370 29.00 -0.80 -11.77
CA TYR A 370 28.40 -1.47 -12.90
C TYR A 370 29.31 -1.42 -14.13
N GLY A 371 29.42 -2.56 -14.75
CA GLY A 371 30.18 -2.71 -15.97
C GLY A 371 31.45 -3.55 -15.78
N PRO A 372 32.08 -3.99 -16.91
CA PRO A 372 33.35 -4.70 -16.84
C PRO A 372 34.33 -3.87 -16.03
N ALA A 373 35.10 -4.53 -15.20
CA ALA A 373 36.09 -3.91 -14.37
C ALA A 373 36.90 -2.86 -15.15
N GLY A 374 36.65 -1.58 -14.83
CA GLY A 374 37.38 -0.49 -15.46
C GLY A 374 36.57 0.73 -15.96
N ALA A 375 35.29 0.63 -16.20
CA ALA A 375 34.54 1.75 -16.75
C ALA A 375 33.39 2.22 -15.84
N ALA A 376 33.75 2.94 -14.79
CA ALA A 376 32.73 3.75 -14.10
C ALA A 376 32.48 5.03 -14.88
N PRO A 377 31.19 5.42 -15.11
CA PRO A 377 30.91 6.72 -15.68
C PRO A 377 31.54 7.82 -14.81
N ALA A 378 32.19 8.79 -15.44
CA ALA A 378 32.74 9.93 -14.74
C ALA A 378 31.61 10.65 -13.97
N GLY A 379 31.77 10.85 -12.66
CA GLY A 379 30.85 11.63 -11.81
C GLY A 379 30.07 10.86 -10.75
N ARG A 380 30.14 9.52 -10.69
CA ARG A 380 29.50 8.77 -9.61
C ARG A 380 30.38 8.70 -8.37
N SER A 381 29.78 9.02 -7.22
CA SER A 381 30.40 8.82 -5.92
C SER A 381 30.72 7.33 -5.71
N ARG A 382 32.00 7.01 -5.54
CA ARG A 382 32.47 5.65 -5.23
C ARG A 382 32.81 5.59 -3.75
N VAL A 383 31.94 5.05 -2.94
CA VAL A 383 32.32 4.59 -1.60
C VAL A 383 32.79 3.16 -1.75
N ASN A 384 34.05 2.90 -1.49
CA ASN A 384 34.61 1.56 -1.43
C ASN A 384 34.39 1.00 -0.03
N TYR A 385 33.63 -0.09 0.07
CA TYR A 385 33.50 -0.84 1.32
C TYR A 385 34.73 -1.72 1.53
N PRO A 386 35.47 -1.53 2.64
CA PRO A 386 36.58 -2.42 2.98
C PRO A 386 36.06 -3.84 3.34
N PRO A 387 36.92 -4.86 3.31
CA PRO A 387 36.51 -6.26 3.51
C PRO A 387 35.71 -6.54 4.76
N GLU A 388 35.93 -5.81 5.85
CA GLU A 388 35.25 -5.93 7.13
C GLU A 388 33.78 -5.46 7.09
N CYS A 389 33.36 -4.77 6.02
CA CYS A 389 31.97 -4.38 5.81
C CYS A 389 31.11 -5.48 5.21
N PHE A 390 31.68 -6.64 4.94
CA PHE A 390 30.96 -7.76 4.34
C PHE A 390 30.84 -8.93 5.31
N LEU A 391 29.69 -9.61 5.22
CA LEU A 391 29.50 -10.87 5.92
C LEU A 391 30.49 -11.92 5.42
N PRO A 392 30.88 -12.89 6.28
CA PRO A 392 31.78 -13.99 5.88
C PRO A 392 31.09 -15.02 4.97
N VAL A 393 29.89 -14.74 4.51
CA VAL A 393 29.05 -15.62 3.69
C VAL A 393 28.86 -15.03 2.30
N ARG A 394 28.48 -15.90 1.34
CA ARG A 394 28.10 -15.52 0.00
C ARG A 394 26.68 -16.03 -0.28
N THR A 395 25.89 -15.26 -0.98
CA THR A 395 24.55 -15.70 -1.35
C THR A 395 24.59 -16.65 -2.55
N VAL A 396 23.83 -17.73 -2.46
CA VAL A 396 23.68 -18.70 -3.57
C VAL A 396 22.73 -18.15 -4.63
N LYS A 397 21.76 -17.33 -4.21
CA LYS A 397 20.69 -16.81 -5.07
C LYS A 397 21.22 -15.91 -6.21
N TYR A 398 22.29 -15.18 -5.96
CA TYR A 398 22.84 -14.20 -6.89
C TYR A 398 24.29 -14.50 -7.31
N GLY A 399 24.61 -15.77 -7.50
CA GLY A 399 25.90 -16.15 -8.11
C GLY A 399 27.11 -16.09 -7.19
N GLY A 400 26.94 -16.10 -5.88
CA GLY A 400 28.05 -16.14 -4.91
C GLY A 400 28.52 -14.78 -4.42
N GLU A 401 27.63 -13.81 -4.37
CA GLU A 401 27.88 -12.42 -3.97
C GLU A 401 28.29 -12.26 -2.52
N LYS A 402 29.07 -11.23 -2.27
CA LYS A 402 29.33 -10.72 -0.93
C LYS A 402 28.10 -9.95 -0.45
N VAL A 403 27.67 -10.23 0.77
CA VAL A 403 26.58 -9.54 1.43
C VAL A 403 27.14 -8.45 2.34
N ILE A 404 26.62 -7.23 2.21
CA ILE A 404 27.03 -6.11 3.05
C ILE A 404 26.47 -6.29 4.44
N ASP A 405 27.31 -6.11 5.45
CA ASP A 405 26.91 -6.21 6.86
C ASP A 405 26.54 -4.84 7.44
N PHE A 406 25.27 -4.51 7.40
CA PHE A 406 24.74 -3.28 8.04
C PHE A 406 24.58 -3.39 9.56
N SER A 407 25.00 -4.48 10.19
CA SER A 407 25.20 -4.53 11.64
C SER A 407 26.55 -3.91 12.07
N ASN A 408 27.45 -3.69 11.10
CA ASN A 408 28.75 -3.05 11.34
C ASN A 408 28.61 -1.52 11.28
N PRO A 409 28.98 -0.80 12.37
CA PRO A 409 28.91 0.67 12.41
C PRO A 409 29.72 1.38 11.31
N LEU A 410 30.84 0.78 10.87
CA LEU A 410 31.62 1.32 9.77
C LEU A 410 30.85 1.31 8.45
N THR A 411 30.13 0.20 8.18
CA THR A 411 29.29 0.06 7.00
C THR A 411 28.17 1.13 6.99
N ILE A 412 27.50 1.32 8.13
CA ILE A 412 26.42 2.33 8.27
C ILE A 412 26.97 3.74 8.04
N LYS A 413 28.17 4.04 8.56
CA LYS A 413 28.85 5.32 8.34
C LYS A 413 29.13 5.57 6.85
N LEU A 414 29.70 4.60 6.18
CA LEU A 414 30.02 4.68 4.74
C LEU A 414 28.75 4.81 3.88
N GLU A 415 27.70 4.07 4.21
CA GLU A 415 26.40 4.17 3.51
C GLU A 415 25.78 5.56 3.69
N ARG A 416 25.86 6.15 4.88
CA ARG A 416 25.39 7.51 5.14
C ARG A 416 26.18 8.54 4.33
N GLU A 417 27.50 8.42 4.25
CA GLU A 417 28.33 9.30 3.42
C GLU A 417 27.97 9.18 1.94
N ARG A 418 27.72 7.96 1.46
CA ARG A 418 27.27 7.66 0.10
C ARG A 418 25.91 8.30 -0.20
N ALA A 419 24.93 8.13 0.67
CA ALA A 419 23.60 8.69 0.51
C ALA A 419 23.64 10.24 0.47
N ILE A 420 24.42 10.87 1.33
CA ILE A 420 24.58 12.32 1.36
C ILE A 420 25.25 12.80 0.05
N GLN A 421 26.30 12.13 -0.42
CA GLN A 421 26.97 12.49 -1.67
C GLN A 421 26.02 12.38 -2.87
N ALA A 422 25.23 11.31 -2.94
CA ALA A 422 24.22 11.14 -3.96
C ALA A 422 23.18 12.26 -3.94
N MET A 423 22.66 12.58 -2.77
CA MET A 423 21.59 13.57 -2.61
C MET A 423 22.07 15.04 -2.68
N THR A 424 23.37 15.30 -2.62
CA THR A 424 23.95 16.64 -2.80
C THR A 424 24.62 16.81 -4.16
N GLY A 425 24.91 15.72 -4.86
CA GLY A 425 25.54 15.68 -6.18
C GLY A 425 24.57 15.84 -7.36
N GLN A 426 24.95 15.29 -8.50
CA GLN A 426 24.13 15.34 -9.72
C GLN A 426 22.80 14.59 -9.58
N GLU A 427 22.74 13.59 -8.72
CA GLU A 427 21.53 12.79 -8.50
C GLU A 427 20.42 13.55 -7.77
N LYS A 428 20.72 14.70 -7.15
CA LYS A 428 19.69 15.54 -6.51
C LYS A 428 18.57 15.97 -7.47
N ASN A 429 18.86 16.01 -8.77
CA ASN A 429 17.91 16.44 -9.80
C ASN A 429 17.06 15.31 -10.38
N THR A 430 17.30 14.05 -10.01
CA THR A 430 16.43 12.93 -10.38
C THR A 430 15.24 12.91 -9.43
N GLY A 431 14.03 12.55 -9.90
CA GLY A 431 12.84 12.64 -9.08
C GLY A 431 12.72 11.54 -8.02
N ARG A 432 13.34 10.38 -8.27
CA ARG A 432 13.21 9.23 -7.36
C ARG A 432 14.54 8.56 -7.05
N VAL A 433 14.55 7.86 -5.91
CA VAL A 433 15.54 6.83 -5.55
C VAL A 433 14.84 5.48 -5.62
N GLU A 434 15.44 4.54 -6.30
CA GLU A 434 14.91 3.21 -6.42
C GLU A 434 15.57 2.27 -5.41
N MET A 435 14.75 1.56 -4.64
CA MET A 435 15.16 0.51 -3.74
C MET A 435 14.88 -0.81 -4.43
N ASP A 436 15.91 -1.42 -4.99
CA ASP A 436 15.83 -2.63 -5.78
C ASP A 436 16.60 -3.77 -5.10
N PHE A 437 16.15 -5.03 -5.28
CA PHE A 437 16.74 -6.22 -4.67
C PHE A 437 16.94 -6.11 -3.14
N ALA A 438 16.06 -5.43 -2.45
CA ALA A 438 16.08 -5.26 -1.01
C ALA A 438 15.16 -6.29 -0.33
N ASP A 439 15.33 -7.55 -0.69
CA ASP A 439 14.51 -8.69 -0.25
C ASP A 439 15.12 -9.48 0.92
N TRP A 440 15.95 -8.82 1.73
CA TRP A 440 16.61 -9.43 2.87
C TRP A 440 15.69 -9.53 4.08
N TRP A 441 15.18 -10.71 4.35
CA TRP A 441 14.26 -10.98 5.46
C TRP A 441 14.81 -11.92 6.54
N ASP A 442 15.95 -12.53 6.31
CA ASP A 442 16.57 -13.44 7.28
C ASP A 442 17.85 -12.88 7.86
N LYS A 443 18.18 -13.35 9.08
CA LYS A 443 19.46 -13.07 9.70
C LYS A 443 20.54 -13.92 9.08
N TRP A 444 21.62 -13.28 8.67
CA TRP A 444 22.78 -13.96 8.11
C TRP A 444 23.75 -14.37 9.23
N PRO A 445 24.38 -15.56 9.15
CA PRO A 445 25.41 -15.94 10.09
C PRO A 445 26.64 -15.05 9.94
N GLY A 446 27.31 -14.77 11.08
CA GLY A 446 28.55 -14.00 11.10
C GLY A 446 28.37 -12.48 11.03
N GLN A 447 27.19 -11.95 11.33
CA GLN A 447 27.01 -10.52 11.53
C GLN A 447 27.96 -9.97 12.59
N PHE A 448 28.42 -8.73 12.40
CA PHE A 448 29.29 -8.02 13.34
C PHE A 448 28.64 -7.87 14.72
N ASP A 449 27.35 -7.50 14.75
CA ASP A 449 26.57 -7.46 15.98
C ASP A 449 25.55 -8.61 16.01
N PRO A 450 25.82 -9.69 16.76
CA PRO A 450 24.90 -10.83 16.86
C PRO A 450 23.62 -10.52 17.64
N PHE A 451 23.55 -9.39 18.36
CA PHE A 451 22.35 -8.93 19.06
C PHE A 451 21.44 -8.12 18.17
N MET A 452 21.90 -7.64 17.03
CA MET A 452 21.09 -6.93 16.04
C MET A 452 20.24 -7.91 15.23
N THR A 453 18.96 -7.63 15.07
CA THR A 453 18.03 -8.48 14.29
C THR A 453 18.20 -8.29 12.78
N ALA A 454 17.61 -9.16 11.98
CA ALA A 454 17.56 -9.00 10.52
C ALA A 454 16.87 -7.68 10.11
N MET A 455 15.76 -7.37 10.75
CA MET A 455 15.01 -6.13 10.47
C MET A 455 15.79 -4.87 10.86
N GLU A 456 16.44 -4.86 12.01
CA GLU A 456 17.34 -3.76 12.40
C GLU A 456 18.46 -3.57 11.39
N THR A 457 19.08 -4.66 10.93
CA THR A 457 20.14 -4.64 9.92
C THR A 457 19.63 -4.09 8.58
N TYR A 458 18.45 -4.53 8.12
CA TYR A 458 17.80 -4.01 6.93
C TYR A 458 17.57 -2.50 7.03
N ARG A 459 16.96 -2.08 8.12
CA ARG A 459 16.65 -0.65 8.35
C ARG A 459 17.90 0.21 8.48
N ALA A 460 18.97 -0.33 9.07
CA ALA A 460 20.26 0.36 9.16
C ALA A 460 20.88 0.66 7.78
N GLY A 461 20.61 -0.16 6.77
CA GLY A 461 20.99 0.11 5.38
C GLY A 461 20.12 1.15 4.68
N GLY A 462 18.82 1.13 4.92
CA GLY A 462 17.85 2.02 4.25
C GLY A 462 17.70 3.42 4.87
N MET A 463 17.76 3.52 6.20
CA MET A 463 17.54 4.79 6.92
C MET A 463 18.52 5.91 6.55
N PRO A 464 19.83 5.66 6.31
CA PRO A 464 20.74 6.71 5.84
C PRO A 464 20.29 7.40 4.56
N TRP A 465 19.68 6.67 3.62
CA TRP A 465 19.11 7.23 2.40
C TRP A 465 17.87 8.08 2.68
N ARG A 466 16.96 7.58 3.53
CA ARG A 466 15.77 8.36 3.91
C ARG A 466 16.17 9.69 4.57
N GLU A 467 17.11 9.66 5.52
CA GLU A 467 17.63 10.85 6.18
C GLU A 467 18.30 11.84 5.20
N ALA A 468 19.10 11.32 4.26
CA ALA A 468 19.76 12.14 3.26
C ALA A 468 18.77 12.79 2.28
N ILE A 469 17.73 12.05 1.87
CA ILE A 469 16.66 12.55 1.00
C ILE A 469 15.87 13.64 1.71
N ASP A 470 15.38 13.38 2.91
CA ASP A 470 14.56 14.33 3.67
C ASP A 470 15.31 15.66 3.92
N LYS A 471 16.63 15.58 4.12
CA LYS A 471 17.46 16.75 4.38
C LYS A 471 17.87 17.51 3.12
N ASN A 472 18.26 16.79 2.06
CA ASN A 472 18.97 17.42 0.93
C ASN A 472 18.13 17.45 -0.36
N ALA A 473 17.12 16.58 -0.49
CA ALA A 473 16.27 16.46 -1.67
C ALA A 473 14.81 16.11 -1.28
N PRO A 474 14.13 16.95 -0.48
CA PRO A 474 12.86 16.61 0.17
C PRO A 474 11.69 16.35 -0.80
N ARG A 475 11.81 16.75 -2.06
CA ARG A 475 10.82 16.45 -3.11
C ARG A 475 11.00 15.08 -3.75
N LYS A 476 12.14 14.43 -3.54
CA LYS A 476 12.43 13.13 -4.11
C LYS A 476 11.71 12.01 -3.36
N VAL A 477 11.18 11.06 -4.09
CA VAL A 477 10.52 9.88 -3.54
C VAL A 477 11.44 8.65 -3.56
N VAL A 478 11.21 7.74 -2.61
CA VAL A 478 11.82 6.41 -2.60
C VAL A 478 10.80 5.42 -3.11
N ARG A 479 11.06 4.82 -4.27
CA ARG A 479 10.27 3.72 -4.83
C ARG A 479 10.94 2.40 -4.51
N SER A 480 10.19 1.41 -4.05
CA SER A 480 10.69 0.05 -3.93
C SER A 480 10.21 -0.82 -5.09
N ASN A 481 11.08 -1.64 -5.64
CA ASN A 481 10.74 -2.66 -6.61
C ASN A 481 10.56 -4.03 -5.94
N MET A 482 11.59 -4.49 -5.25
CA MET A 482 11.56 -5.77 -4.53
C MET A 482 12.00 -5.49 -3.09
N ASN A 483 11.08 -5.57 -2.17
CA ASN A 483 11.36 -5.32 -0.76
C ASN A 483 10.50 -6.17 0.15
N VAL A 484 10.93 -6.29 1.39
CA VAL A 484 10.11 -6.78 2.48
C VAL A 484 9.34 -5.61 3.05
N ILE A 485 8.02 -5.62 2.92
CA ILE A 485 7.16 -4.45 3.12
C ILE A 485 7.26 -3.90 4.54
N ASP A 486 7.15 -4.76 5.56
CA ASP A 486 7.21 -4.38 6.97
C ASP A 486 8.59 -3.81 7.38
N HIS A 487 9.67 -4.27 6.77
CA HIS A 487 11.02 -3.76 7.01
C HIS A 487 11.21 -2.32 6.48
N SER A 488 10.44 -1.94 5.45
CA SER A 488 10.60 -0.68 4.72
C SER A 488 9.72 0.46 5.22
N TYR A 489 8.93 0.27 6.29
CA TYR A 489 8.10 1.33 6.86
C TYR A 489 8.90 2.58 7.23
N GLY A 490 8.47 3.74 6.73
CA GLY A 490 9.15 5.02 6.93
C GLY A 490 10.43 5.22 6.11
N ILE A 491 10.82 4.25 5.28
CA ILE A 491 11.94 4.37 4.33
C ILE A 491 11.40 4.65 2.93
N VAL A 492 10.39 3.88 2.49
CA VAL A 492 9.81 3.89 1.16
C VAL A 492 8.58 4.79 1.11
N ASP A 493 8.40 5.51 0.00
CA ASP A 493 7.21 6.34 -0.27
C ASP A 493 6.26 5.67 -1.26
N ILE A 494 6.80 5.01 -2.31
CA ILE A 494 6.04 4.28 -3.32
C ILE A 494 6.43 2.81 -3.25
N CYS A 495 5.46 1.95 -2.95
CA CYS A 495 5.68 0.50 -2.86
C CYS A 495 5.14 -0.18 -4.12
N ARG A 496 6.00 -0.87 -4.86
CA ARG A 496 5.55 -1.79 -5.90
C ARG A 496 4.85 -2.98 -5.23
N THR A 497 3.65 -3.27 -5.70
CA THR A 497 2.77 -4.23 -5.06
C THR A 497 2.87 -5.63 -5.63
N SER A 498 3.59 -5.81 -6.74
CA SER A 498 3.70 -7.07 -7.47
C SER A 498 5.14 -7.41 -7.85
N GLU A 499 5.36 -8.62 -8.34
CA GLU A 499 6.54 -8.99 -9.11
C GLU A 499 6.56 -8.24 -10.45
N ASP A 500 7.63 -8.42 -11.26
CA ASP A 500 7.83 -7.71 -12.51
C ASP A 500 6.70 -7.92 -13.52
N ALA A 501 6.08 -6.84 -13.97
CA ALA A 501 4.96 -6.85 -14.93
C ALA A 501 5.39 -7.16 -16.36
N ASP A 502 6.66 -7.17 -16.66
CA ASP A 502 7.18 -7.46 -17.99
C ASP A 502 7.27 -8.96 -18.34
N GLY A 503 6.54 -9.76 -17.59
CA GLY A 503 6.39 -11.18 -17.85
C GLY A 503 7.60 -11.97 -17.38
N GLY A 504 7.72 -12.15 -16.07
CA GLY A 504 8.69 -13.05 -15.48
C GLY A 504 8.76 -14.38 -16.22
N TYR A 505 9.81 -15.09 -16.05
CA TYR A 505 10.30 -16.28 -16.78
C TYR A 505 9.22 -17.30 -17.24
N GLU A 506 8.05 -17.31 -16.64
CA GLU A 506 7.05 -18.35 -16.90
C GLU A 506 5.78 -17.86 -17.59
N MET A 507 5.60 -16.55 -17.75
CA MET A 507 4.25 -16.03 -17.97
C MET A 507 3.95 -15.54 -19.40
N GLY A 508 4.88 -15.26 -20.24
CA GLY A 508 4.72 -14.97 -21.69
C GLY A 508 3.59 -14.03 -22.14
N ASP A 509 2.76 -13.57 -21.18
CA ASP A 509 1.49 -12.91 -21.41
C ASP A 509 1.25 -11.87 -20.31
N GLY A 510 1.36 -10.59 -20.63
CA GLY A 510 1.14 -9.49 -19.70
C GLY A 510 -0.25 -9.48 -19.07
N TRP A 511 -1.25 -10.08 -19.69
CA TRP A 511 -2.57 -10.23 -19.12
C TRP A 511 -2.58 -11.21 -17.95
N LYS A 512 -1.93 -12.36 -18.10
CA LYS A 512 -1.80 -13.33 -17.01
C LYS A 512 -1.05 -12.74 -15.84
N HIS A 513 0.01 -11.96 -16.09
CA HIS A 513 0.74 -11.27 -15.03
C HIS A 513 -0.15 -10.29 -14.29
N LEU A 514 -0.95 -9.47 -14.99
CA LEU A 514 -1.93 -8.60 -14.35
C LEU A 514 -2.82 -9.40 -13.39
N LEU A 515 -3.37 -10.54 -13.82
CA LEU A 515 -4.29 -11.36 -13.03
C LEU A 515 -3.65 -12.00 -11.79
N THR A 516 -2.44 -12.54 -11.93
CA THR A 516 -1.80 -13.34 -10.88
C THR A 516 -0.93 -12.51 -9.94
N GLU A 517 -0.48 -11.33 -10.39
CA GLU A 517 0.47 -10.51 -9.67
C GLU A 517 -0.12 -9.15 -9.29
N SER A 518 -0.34 -8.27 -10.27
CA SER A 518 -0.71 -6.87 -10.01
C SER A 518 -2.03 -6.73 -9.26
N LEU A 519 -3.07 -7.48 -9.67
CA LEU A 519 -4.37 -7.43 -9.01
C LEU A 519 -4.31 -7.97 -7.58
N LEU A 520 -3.65 -9.12 -7.38
CA LEU A 520 -3.53 -9.74 -6.06
C LEU A 520 -2.64 -8.91 -5.15
N GLY A 521 -1.51 -8.46 -5.66
CA GLY A 521 -0.56 -7.64 -4.93
C GLY A 521 -1.18 -6.33 -4.46
N THR A 522 -1.85 -5.61 -5.36
CA THR A 522 -2.49 -4.33 -5.02
C THR A 522 -3.66 -4.54 -4.04
N ALA A 523 -4.48 -5.57 -4.24
CA ALA A 523 -5.57 -5.88 -3.33
C ALA A 523 -5.06 -6.22 -1.92
N SER A 524 -3.98 -7.00 -1.81
CA SER A 524 -3.42 -7.35 -0.49
C SER A 524 -2.83 -6.16 0.27
N ARG A 525 -2.59 -5.04 -0.40
CA ARG A 525 -1.91 -3.85 0.14
C ARG A 525 -2.76 -2.59 0.10
N PHE A 526 -4.03 -2.68 -0.29
CA PHE A 526 -4.93 -1.52 -0.43
C PHE A 526 -4.95 -0.63 0.81
N PHE A 527 -4.90 -1.23 2.00
CA PHE A 527 -4.99 -0.53 3.27
C PHE A 527 -3.77 0.35 3.58
N TYR A 528 -2.63 0.11 2.94
CA TYR A 528 -1.46 0.98 3.02
C TYR A 528 -1.59 2.23 2.15
N SER A 529 -2.44 2.18 1.11
CA SER A 529 -2.58 3.27 0.14
C SER A 529 -2.88 4.61 0.81
N GLY A 530 -2.02 5.60 0.56
CA GLY A 530 -2.15 6.95 1.11
C GLY A 530 -1.94 7.08 2.62
N ARG A 531 -1.57 5.99 3.32
CA ARG A 531 -1.26 5.93 4.75
C ARG A 531 0.21 5.63 5.01
N VAL A 532 0.66 4.49 4.53
CA VAL A 532 2.03 3.99 4.74
C VAL A 532 2.85 4.15 3.46
N PHE A 533 2.27 3.80 2.33
CA PHE A 533 2.85 3.91 1.00
C PHE A 533 1.83 4.44 -0.01
N TRP A 534 2.33 4.97 -1.13
CA TRP A 534 1.59 5.02 -2.37
C TRP A 534 1.79 3.70 -3.12
N LEU A 535 0.72 3.16 -3.70
CA LEU A 535 0.77 1.86 -4.36
C LEU A 535 1.14 2.00 -5.84
N ASP A 536 2.02 1.12 -6.26
CA ASP A 536 2.49 0.98 -7.62
C ASP A 536 2.19 -0.45 -8.11
N PRO A 537 1.16 -0.65 -8.95
CA PRO A 537 0.84 -1.96 -9.52
C PRO A 537 1.86 -2.49 -10.51
N ASP A 538 3.01 -1.80 -10.69
CA ASP A 538 4.07 -2.04 -11.68
C ASP A 538 3.70 -1.60 -13.10
N GLY A 539 4.33 -2.15 -14.12
CA GLY A 539 4.20 -1.73 -15.51
C GLY A 539 2.81 -1.92 -16.12
N MET A 540 2.21 -0.82 -16.56
CA MET A 540 0.93 -0.84 -17.27
C MET A 540 1.14 -1.07 -18.78
N HIS A 541 0.46 -2.05 -19.34
CA HIS A 541 0.44 -2.33 -20.77
C HIS A 541 -0.96 -2.09 -21.34
N ILE A 542 -1.06 -1.24 -22.34
CA ILE A 542 -2.34 -0.90 -22.99
C ILE A 542 -2.36 -1.12 -24.51
N PHE A 543 -1.19 -1.35 -25.11
CA PHE A 543 -1.11 -1.56 -26.56
C PHE A 543 -0.23 -2.74 -26.92
N LYS A 544 1.07 -2.62 -26.73
CA LYS A 544 2.04 -3.63 -27.15
C LYS A 544 2.93 -4.02 -26.00
N PHE A 545 2.79 -5.24 -25.61
CA PHE A 545 3.66 -5.86 -24.62
C PHE A 545 4.86 -6.51 -25.30
N GLN A 546 6.04 -6.28 -24.78
CA GLN A 546 7.24 -7.02 -25.15
C GLN A 546 8.11 -7.20 -23.92
N SER A 547 8.23 -8.43 -23.45
CA SER A 547 9.07 -8.71 -22.31
C SER A 547 10.55 -8.71 -22.69
N SER A 548 11.37 -8.41 -21.71
CA SER A 548 12.82 -8.55 -21.78
C SER A 548 13.28 -9.99 -22.03
N TYR A 549 12.40 -10.95 -21.81
CA TYR A 549 12.65 -12.39 -21.97
C TYR A 549 12.13 -12.94 -23.33
N GLY A 550 11.70 -12.04 -24.23
CA GLY A 550 11.38 -12.38 -25.61
C GLY A 550 9.91 -12.69 -25.88
N SER A 551 9.02 -12.64 -24.88
CA SER A 551 7.59 -12.72 -25.13
C SER A 551 7.05 -11.39 -25.62
N ALA A 552 6.10 -11.42 -26.56
CA ALA A 552 5.47 -10.24 -27.12
C ALA A 552 3.99 -10.49 -27.35
N GLY A 553 3.16 -9.47 -27.17
CA GLY A 553 1.72 -9.53 -27.38
C GLY A 553 1.12 -8.16 -27.63
N LYS A 554 -0.15 -8.16 -28.04
CA LYS A 554 -0.97 -6.95 -28.15
C LYS A 554 -2.20 -7.10 -27.31
N PHE A 555 -2.53 -6.07 -26.56
CA PHE A 555 -3.80 -5.98 -25.88
C PHE A 555 -4.90 -5.53 -26.84
N ASP A 556 -6.02 -6.23 -26.87
CA ASP A 556 -7.25 -5.69 -27.41
C ASP A 556 -7.75 -4.51 -26.58
N TYR A 557 -8.77 -3.80 -27.05
CA TYR A 557 -9.26 -2.61 -26.35
C TYR A 557 -9.82 -2.93 -24.96
N GLY A 558 -10.54 -4.03 -24.82
CA GLY A 558 -11.12 -4.41 -23.53
C GLY A 558 -10.04 -4.65 -22.46
N ARG A 559 -9.03 -5.48 -22.77
CA ARG A 559 -7.92 -5.73 -21.84
C ARG A 559 -7.11 -4.46 -21.55
N ALA A 560 -6.87 -3.63 -22.56
CA ALA A 560 -6.21 -2.34 -22.39
C ALA A 560 -7.01 -1.41 -21.46
N LYS A 561 -8.33 -1.34 -21.65
CA LYS A 561 -9.24 -0.56 -20.81
C LYS A 561 -9.25 -1.06 -19.36
N VAL A 562 -9.29 -2.38 -19.13
CA VAL A 562 -9.17 -2.98 -17.80
C VAL A 562 -7.86 -2.58 -17.15
N ASN A 563 -6.73 -2.76 -17.82
CA ASN A 563 -5.41 -2.46 -17.28
C ASN A 563 -5.26 -0.98 -16.92
N ALA A 564 -5.64 -0.09 -17.84
CA ALA A 564 -5.61 1.36 -17.63
C ALA A 564 -6.48 1.79 -16.43
N ASN A 565 -7.72 1.31 -16.36
CA ASN A 565 -8.62 1.68 -15.26
C ASN A 565 -8.20 1.07 -13.92
N PHE A 566 -7.65 -0.15 -13.91
CA PHE A 566 -7.13 -0.75 -12.70
C PHE A 566 -5.99 0.10 -12.11
N HIS A 567 -4.99 0.47 -12.91
CA HIS A 567 -3.90 1.34 -12.46
C HIS A 567 -4.41 2.72 -11.99
N ALA A 568 -5.40 3.27 -12.68
CA ALA A 568 -5.95 4.57 -12.33
C ALA A 568 -6.83 4.57 -11.06
N ILE A 569 -7.47 3.45 -10.71
CA ILE A 569 -8.41 3.37 -9.58
C ILE A 569 -7.74 2.74 -8.36
N ALA A 570 -7.11 1.58 -8.53
CA ALA A 570 -6.52 0.82 -7.42
C ALA A 570 -5.08 1.25 -7.10
N GLY A 571 -4.32 1.72 -8.12
CA GLY A 571 -2.98 2.25 -7.96
C GLY A 571 -2.94 3.75 -7.68
N ASN A 572 -1.77 4.22 -7.24
CA ASN A 572 -1.50 5.64 -7.02
C ASN A 572 -0.37 6.15 -7.91
N ALA A 573 0.46 5.27 -8.46
CA ALA A 573 1.48 5.57 -9.45
C ALA A 573 1.15 4.85 -10.75
N ILE A 574 1.43 5.48 -11.89
CA ILE A 574 1.17 4.93 -13.22
C ILE A 574 2.49 4.83 -13.96
N PHE A 575 2.91 3.59 -14.25
CA PHE A 575 4.11 3.30 -15.03
C PHE A 575 3.73 2.65 -16.34
N LEU A 576 3.77 3.42 -17.45
CA LEU A 576 3.49 2.91 -18.79
C LEU A 576 4.71 2.12 -19.30
N SER A 577 4.55 0.83 -19.53
CA SER A 577 5.61 -0.09 -19.94
C SER A 577 5.49 -0.56 -21.41
N ASP A 578 4.63 0.06 -22.19
CA ASP A 578 4.49 -0.19 -23.62
C ASP A 578 5.63 0.39 -24.47
N ALA A 579 5.82 -0.19 -25.62
CA ALA A 579 6.72 0.34 -26.65
C ALA A 579 6.19 1.66 -27.24
N LEU A 580 6.82 2.79 -26.94
CA LEU A 580 6.43 4.12 -27.43
C LEU A 580 7.01 4.51 -28.79
N ASN A 581 7.68 3.59 -29.46
CA ASN A 581 8.29 3.79 -30.79
C ASN A 581 7.33 3.51 -31.95
N GLU A 582 6.10 3.10 -31.66
CA GLU A 582 5.06 2.84 -32.65
C GLU A 582 3.90 3.83 -32.47
N LYS A 583 3.18 4.12 -33.56
CA LYS A 583 1.97 4.94 -33.48
C LYS A 583 0.89 4.15 -32.76
N TYR A 584 0.43 4.73 -31.64
CA TYR A 584 -0.68 4.19 -30.88
C TYR A 584 -2.00 4.41 -31.63
N PRO A 585 -2.95 3.49 -31.54
CA PRO A 585 -4.33 3.74 -31.93
C PRO A 585 -4.94 4.86 -31.12
N ASP A 586 -5.84 5.64 -31.72
CA ASP A 586 -6.48 6.79 -31.06
C ASP A 586 -7.25 6.41 -29.80
N ASP A 587 -7.84 5.22 -29.77
CA ASP A 587 -8.54 4.69 -28.59
C ASP A 587 -7.60 4.39 -27.41
N ARG A 588 -6.34 4.06 -27.65
CA ARG A 588 -5.32 3.89 -26.60
C ARG A 588 -4.83 5.24 -26.07
N ILE A 589 -4.67 6.21 -26.97
CA ILE A 589 -4.37 7.60 -26.57
C ILE A 589 -5.51 8.15 -25.70
N GLU A 590 -6.75 7.86 -26.06
CA GLU A 590 -7.91 8.26 -25.26
C GLU A 590 -7.89 7.63 -23.86
N LEU A 591 -7.51 6.35 -23.72
CA LEU A 591 -7.31 5.73 -22.39
C LEU A 591 -6.28 6.51 -21.56
N LEU A 592 -5.11 6.80 -22.12
CA LEU A 592 -4.05 7.54 -21.41
C LEU A 592 -4.52 8.94 -20.97
N LYS A 593 -5.24 9.66 -21.84
CA LYS A 593 -5.82 10.97 -21.51
C LYS A 593 -6.76 10.90 -20.32
N ARG A 594 -7.56 9.85 -20.23
CA ARG A 594 -8.63 9.73 -19.21
C ARG A 594 -8.13 9.15 -17.87
N ILE A 595 -6.99 8.52 -17.82
CA ILE A 595 -6.42 8.01 -16.58
C ILE A 595 -5.36 8.92 -15.94
N SER A 596 -4.87 9.90 -16.69
CA SER A 596 -3.79 10.79 -16.25
C SER A 596 -4.34 12.15 -15.84
N PRO A 597 -3.80 12.76 -14.74
CA PRO A 597 -2.83 12.26 -13.76
C PRO A 597 -3.50 11.48 -12.61
N PRO A 598 -2.76 10.72 -11.78
CA PRO A 598 -3.29 10.14 -10.56
C PRO A 598 -3.64 11.23 -9.53
N THR A 599 -4.48 10.88 -8.55
CA THR A 599 -4.86 11.75 -7.43
C THR A 599 -4.56 11.08 -6.09
N MET A 600 -4.69 11.80 -4.99
CA MET A 600 -4.48 11.26 -3.63
C MET A 600 -5.67 10.43 -3.11
N ASP A 601 -6.73 10.28 -3.90
CA ASP A 601 -7.86 9.46 -3.52
C ASP A 601 -7.49 7.99 -3.57
N VAL A 602 -7.99 7.20 -2.63
CA VAL A 602 -7.63 5.80 -2.48
C VAL A 602 -8.86 4.91 -2.55
N ALA A 603 -8.75 3.81 -3.29
CA ALA A 603 -9.81 2.83 -3.42
C ALA A 603 -9.60 1.64 -2.49
N TYR A 604 -10.69 0.93 -2.20
CA TYR A 604 -10.65 -0.33 -1.46
C TYR A 604 -11.38 -1.43 -2.25
N PRO A 605 -10.89 -2.70 -2.16
CA PRO A 605 -11.47 -3.85 -2.86
C PRO A 605 -12.71 -4.37 -2.13
N VAL A 606 -13.89 -3.96 -2.57
CA VAL A 606 -15.19 -4.20 -1.90
C VAL A 606 -15.46 -5.68 -1.66
N ASP A 607 -15.11 -6.53 -2.60
CA ASP A 607 -15.44 -7.96 -2.62
C ASP A 607 -14.25 -8.88 -2.31
N MET A 608 -13.19 -8.34 -1.70
CA MET A 608 -11.95 -9.06 -1.38
C MET A 608 -12.17 -10.30 -0.49
N PHE A 609 -13.18 -10.30 0.40
CA PHE A 609 -13.55 -11.45 1.23
C PHE A 609 -14.42 -12.48 0.52
N VAL A 610 -14.77 -12.24 -0.76
CA VAL A 610 -15.65 -13.10 -1.56
C VAL A 610 -14.94 -13.62 -2.81
N ARG A 611 -14.04 -12.82 -3.37
CA ARG A 611 -13.36 -13.10 -4.65
C ARG A 611 -11.85 -12.89 -4.56
N LYS A 612 -11.13 -13.75 -5.25
CA LYS A 612 -9.67 -13.64 -5.44
C LYS A 612 -9.37 -13.87 -6.93
N PRO A 613 -8.96 -12.84 -7.68
CA PRO A 613 -8.81 -11.42 -7.28
C PRO A 613 -10.15 -10.70 -7.09
N ALA A 614 -10.12 -9.60 -6.34
CA ALA A 614 -11.27 -8.72 -6.16
C ALA A 614 -11.66 -8.05 -7.49
N GLN A 615 -12.95 -8.02 -7.82
CA GLN A 615 -13.49 -7.46 -9.07
C GLN A 615 -14.15 -6.09 -8.90
N VAL A 616 -14.42 -5.68 -7.67
CA VAL A 616 -15.13 -4.43 -7.35
C VAL A 616 -14.28 -3.55 -6.47
N TRP A 617 -14.03 -2.33 -6.94
CA TRP A 617 -13.25 -1.34 -6.23
C TRP A 617 -14.05 -0.06 -6.03
N ASN A 618 -14.15 0.42 -4.81
CA ASN A 618 -14.81 1.67 -4.49
C ASN A 618 -13.80 2.71 -3.99
N MET A 619 -13.87 3.91 -4.51
CA MET A 619 -13.01 5.04 -4.17
C MET A 619 -13.87 6.21 -3.70
N PRO A 620 -14.02 6.42 -2.39
CA PRO A 620 -14.62 7.63 -1.87
C PRO A 620 -13.79 8.85 -2.23
N VAL A 621 -14.42 9.88 -2.74
CA VAL A 621 -13.80 11.16 -3.08
C VAL A 621 -14.42 12.26 -2.24
N GLU A 622 -13.60 12.94 -1.46
CA GLU A 622 -13.99 14.05 -0.61
C GLU A 622 -13.37 15.35 -1.11
N ARG A 623 -14.20 16.35 -1.39
CA ARG A 623 -13.78 17.68 -1.77
C ARG A 623 -14.53 18.73 -0.94
N PRO A 624 -14.00 19.92 -0.76
CA PRO A 624 -14.68 20.98 0.00
C PRO A 624 -16.09 21.32 -0.51
N PHE A 625 -16.36 21.04 -1.78
CA PHE A 625 -17.62 21.40 -2.45
C PHE A 625 -18.61 20.23 -2.60
N ALA A 626 -18.15 18.97 -2.53
CA ALA A 626 -18.99 17.78 -2.65
C ALA A 626 -18.25 16.48 -2.28
N ASN A 627 -19.03 15.45 -1.93
CA ASN A 627 -18.53 14.08 -1.76
C ASN A 627 -19.26 13.17 -2.75
N TRP A 628 -18.54 12.21 -3.30
CA TRP A 628 -19.09 11.17 -4.17
C TRP A 628 -18.17 9.93 -4.15
N ASP A 629 -18.66 8.84 -4.70
CA ASP A 629 -17.83 7.66 -4.89
C ASP A 629 -17.55 7.41 -6.37
N VAL A 630 -16.38 6.83 -6.65
CA VAL A 630 -16.04 6.26 -7.94
C VAL A 630 -15.95 4.74 -7.78
N LEU A 631 -16.89 4.03 -8.41
CA LEU A 631 -16.99 2.58 -8.34
C LEU A 631 -16.51 1.98 -9.66
N ALA A 632 -15.46 1.17 -9.61
CA ALA A 632 -14.99 0.39 -10.75
C ALA A 632 -15.40 -1.08 -10.59
N VAL A 633 -15.94 -1.66 -11.65
CA VAL A 633 -16.36 -3.04 -11.73
C VAL A 633 -15.63 -3.69 -12.90
N PHE A 634 -14.80 -4.67 -12.59
CA PHE A 634 -13.95 -5.36 -13.55
C PHE A 634 -14.45 -6.74 -13.84
N ASN A 635 -14.38 -7.16 -15.09
CA ASN A 635 -14.57 -8.54 -15.50
C ASN A 635 -13.32 -9.04 -16.23
N TYR A 636 -12.32 -9.41 -15.47
CA TYR A 636 -11.07 -9.96 -15.96
C TYR A 636 -10.99 -11.49 -15.86
N ILE A 637 -12.12 -12.16 -15.68
CA ILE A 637 -12.17 -13.62 -15.64
C ILE A 637 -11.68 -14.16 -16.97
N ASP A 638 -10.65 -14.97 -16.91
CA ASP A 638 -10.01 -15.66 -18.01
C ASP A 638 -10.14 -17.18 -17.81
N ARG A 639 -10.01 -17.93 -18.90
CA ARG A 639 -9.89 -19.39 -18.87
C ARG A 639 -8.80 -19.90 -17.90
N TYR A 640 -7.79 -19.09 -17.61
CA TYR A 640 -6.73 -19.42 -16.65
C TYR A 640 -7.19 -19.30 -15.19
N THR A 641 -8.12 -18.40 -14.90
CA THR A 641 -8.66 -18.19 -13.56
C THR A 641 -9.94 -18.99 -13.30
N ASP A 642 -10.64 -19.45 -14.35
CA ASP A 642 -11.90 -20.17 -14.27
C ASP A 642 -11.81 -21.63 -14.75
N ASN A 643 -10.66 -22.27 -14.59
CA ASN A 643 -10.42 -23.69 -14.92
C ASN A 643 -10.84 -24.08 -16.35
N GLY A 644 -10.66 -23.19 -17.30
CA GLY A 644 -10.94 -23.42 -18.72
C GLY A 644 -12.39 -23.20 -19.15
N ARG A 645 -13.24 -22.65 -18.28
CA ARG A 645 -14.61 -22.27 -18.64
C ARG A 645 -14.62 -21.03 -19.53
N GLU A 646 -15.66 -20.95 -20.37
CA GLU A 646 -15.88 -19.72 -21.15
C GLU A 646 -16.19 -18.54 -20.24
N PRO A 647 -15.57 -17.36 -20.49
CA PRO A 647 -15.80 -16.16 -19.69
C PRO A 647 -17.26 -15.73 -19.73
N LEU A 648 -17.86 -15.53 -18.57
CA LEU A 648 -19.24 -15.08 -18.42
C LEU A 648 -19.33 -13.58 -18.18
N ARG A 649 -20.46 -12.98 -18.51
CA ARG A 649 -20.77 -11.60 -18.11
C ARG A 649 -20.86 -11.51 -16.59
N PHE A 650 -20.28 -10.45 -16.05
CA PHE A 650 -20.22 -10.24 -14.60
C PHE A 650 -21.23 -9.18 -14.16
N THR A 651 -21.95 -9.47 -13.11
CA THR A 651 -22.82 -8.52 -12.40
C THR A 651 -22.80 -8.84 -10.92
N THR A 652 -23.04 -7.85 -10.08
CA THR A 652 -23.07 -8.03 -8.62
C THR A 652 -24.08 -7.10 -7.97
N VAL A 653 -24.54 -7.45 -6.77
CA VAL A 653 -25.41 -6.61 -5.94
C VAL A 653 -24.59 -6.05 -4.79
N LEU A 654 -24.55 -4.73 -4.68
CA LEU A 654 -23.81 -4.00 -3.67
C LEU A 654 -24.79 -3.33 -2.69
N ASN A 655 -24.57 -3.57 -1.41
CA ASN A 655 -25.28 -2.89 -0.35
C ASN A 655 -24.64 -1.53 -0.09
N ALA A 656 -25.45 -0.47 -0.04
CA ALA A 656 -24.98 0.89 0.19
C ALA A 656 -24.17 1.02 1.48
N ALA A 657 -24.65 0.47 2.59
CA ALA A 657 -23.98 0.60 3.89
C ALA A 657 -22.73 -0.27 4.01
N THR A 658 -22.85 -1.56 3.71
CA THR A 658 -21.78 -2.54 4.02
C THR A 658 -20.72 -2.67 2.94
N ASN A 659 -21.07 -2.43 1.68
CA ASN A 659 -20.14 -2.51 0.55
C ASN A 659 -19.59 -1.14 0.17
N LEU A 660 -20.46 -0.12 0.07
CA LEU A 660 -20.09 1.21 -0.43
C LEU A 660 -19.86 2.23 0.69
N ARG A 661 -20.18 1.89 1.95
CA ARG A 661 -20.06 2.80 3.12
C ARG A 661 -20.89 4.07 2.97
N LEU A 662 -22.01 3.98 2.23
CA LEU A 662 -22.97 5.05 1.98
C LEU A 662 -24.17 4.95 2.93
N ASP A 663 -24.89 6.06 3.12
CA ASP A 663 -26.15 6.05 3.89
C ASP A 663 -27.24 5.29 3.13
N PRO A 664 -27.74 4.14 3.64
CA PRO A 664 -28.74 3.32 2.94
C PRO A 664 -30.12 4.00 2.85
N ASN A 665 -30.33 5.11 3.58
CA ASN A 665 -31.58 5.86 3.57
C ASN A 665 -31.62 6.96 2.52
N LYS A 666 -30.48 7.28 1.91
CA LYS A 666 -30.38 8.27 0.83
C LYS A 666 -30.53 7.65 -0.54
N GLU A 667 -30.86 8.44 -1.52
CA GLU A 667 -30.94 8.07 -2.93
C GLU A 667 -29.68 8.58 -3.66
N TYR A 668 -29.11 7.76 -4.52
CA TYR A 668 -27.88 8.04 -5.25
C TYR A 668 -28.09 7.91 -6.75
N ILE A 669 -27.47 8.81 -7.51
CA ILE A 669 -27.44 8.84 -8.98
C ILE A 669 -26.20 8.07 -9.41
N VAL A 670 -26.33 7.22 -10.42
CA VAL A 670 -25.24 6.42 -11.00
C VAL A 670 -25.07 6.79 -12.47
N TYR A 671 -23.84 7.17 -12.81
CA TYR A 671 -23.45 7.50 -14.19
C TYR A 671 -22.22 6.69 -14.60
N GLU A 672 -22.26 6.07 -15.77
CA GLU A 672 -21.14 5.28 -16.31
C GLU A 672 -20.28 6.15 -17.24
N PHE A 673 -18.96 6.15 -16.99
CA PHE A 673 -18.00 7.05 -17.62
C PHE A 673 -17.77 6.77 -19.10
N TRP A 674 -17.45 5.48 -19.45
CA TRP A 674 -17.02 5.10 -20.79
C TRP A 674 -18.17 5.03 -21.82
N THR A 675 -19.30 4.48 -21.43
CA THR A 675 -20.51 4.44 -22.27
C THR A 675 -21.28 5.74 -22.25
N LYS A 676 -20.91 6.67 -21.36
CA LYS A 676 -21.54 8.01 -21.21
C LYS A 676 -23.03 7.92 -20.91
N LYS A 677 -23.44 6.94 -20.08
CA LYS A 677 -24.85 6.69 -19.79
C LYS A 677 -25.20 7.01 -18.33
N LEU A 678 -26.33 7.67 -18.16
CA LEU A 678 -27.02 7.70 -16.89
C LEU A 678 -27.67 6.33 -16.67
N ILE A 679 -27.18 5.61 -15.65
CA ILE A 679 -27.70 4.26 -15.32
C ILE A 679 -29.04 4.37 -14.59
N GLY A 680 -29.22 5.41 -13.79
CA GLY A 680 -30.41 5.64 -12.99
C GLY A 680 -30.10 6.04 -11.55
N THR A 681 -31.04 5.76 -10.67
CA THR A 681 -30.86 6.01 -9.22
C THR A 681 -31.07 4.72 -8.42
N PHE A 682 -30.49 4.68 -7.23
CA PHE A 682 -30.72 3.58 -6.30
C PHE A 682 -30.82 4.06 -4.85
N LYS A 683 -31.45 3.25 -4.02
CA LYS A 683 -31.52 3.41 -2.56
C LYS A 683 -31.29 2.04 -1.90
N GLY A 684 -30.42 2.01 -0.90
CA GLY A 684 -30.11 0.81 -0.13
C GLY A 684 -29.25 -0.23 -0.85
N LYS A 685 -29.58 -0.63 -2.08
CA LYS A 685 -28.83 -1.63 -2.88
C LYS A 685 -28.68 -1.17 -4.33
N PHE A 686 -27.52 -1.43 -4.89
CA PHE A 686 -27.20 -1.20 -6.30
C PHE A 686 -26.85 -2.52 -6.98
N THR A 687 -27.57 -2.86 -8.05
CA THR A 687 -27.21 -3.97 -8.94
C THR A 687 -26.48 -3.41 -10.13
N THR A 688 -25.21 -3.83 -10.32
CA THR A 688 -24.41 -3.33 -11.43
C THR A 688 -24.97 -3.86 -12.77
N PRO A 689 -24.90 -3.08 -13.86
CA PRO A 689 -25.07 -3.63 -15.18
C PRO A 689 -24.11 -4.80 -15.45
N GLN A 690 -24.43 -5.60 -16.47
CA GLN A 690 -23.58 -6.70 -16.86
C GLN A 690 -22.34 -6.21 -17.60
N VAL A 691 -21.16 -6.46 -17.02
CA VAL A 691 -19.87 -6.17 -17.65
C VAL A 691 -19.45 -7.34 -18.53
N SER A 692 -19.08 -7.07 -19.75
CA SER A 692 -18.59 -8.10 -20.71
C SER A 692 -17.24 -8.68 -20.23
N PRO A 693 -16.89 -9.90 -20.64
CA PRO A 693 -15.57 -10.47 -20.40
C PRO A 693 -14.46 -9.55 -20.92
N TYR A 694 -13.36 -9.47 -20.18
CA TYR A 694 -12.20 -8.61 -20.47
C TYR A 694 -12.56 -7.12 -20.63
N ASP A 695 -13.50 -6.64 -19.83
CA ASP A 695 -13.96 -5.27 -19.83
C ASP A 695 -14.17 -4.74 -18.40
N CYS A 696 -14.40 -3.45 -18.27
CA CYS A 696 -14.73 -2.82 -17.01
C CYS A 696 -15.65 -1.63 -17.20
N ASP A 697 -16.44 -1.36 -16.17
CA ASP A 697 -17.26 -0.14 -16.06
C ASP A 697 -16.76 0.71 -14.90
N VAL A 698 -16.84 2.04 -15.07
CA VAL A 698 -16.45 2.99 -14.03
C VAL A 698 -17.59 3.97 -13.79
N TYR A 699 -18.18 3.89 -12.62
CA TYR A 699 -19.34 4.68 -12.24
C TYR A 699 -18.96 5.82 -11.31
N SER A 700 -19.62 6.99 -11.46
CA SER A 700 -19.79 7.93 -10.35
C SER A 700 -21.06 7.59 -9.60
N ILE A 701 -21.00 7.68 -8.28
CA ILE A 701 -22.15 7.53 -7.37
C ILE A 701 -22.27 8.82 -6.57
N VAL A 702 -23.28 9.62 -6.90
CA VAL A 702 -23.49 10.97 -6.35
C VAL A 702 -24.82 11.02 -5.61
N GLU A 703 -24.85 11.60 -4.41
CA GLU A 703 -26.10 11.77 -3.66
C GLU A 703 -27.10 12.64 -4.45
N LYS A 704 -28.30 12.11 -4.67
CA LYS A 704 -29.38 12.82 -5.34
C LYS A 704 -29.92 13.94 -4.45
N GLN A 705 -30.07 15.11 -5.04
CA GLN A 705 -30.59 16.30 -4.37
C GLN A 705 -31.79 16.84 -5.11
N ASN A 706 -32.62 17.66 -4.43
CA ASN A 706 -33.78 18.34 -5.04
C ASN A 706 -33.36 19.59 -5.85
N ARG A 707 -32.20 19.52 -6.49
CA ARG A 707 -31.64 20.57 -7.35
C ARG A 707 -30.68 19.94 -8.36
N PRO A 708 -30.31 20.64 -9.44
CA PRO A 708 -29.29 20.15 -10.36
C PRO A 708 -27.95 19.89 -9.67
N VAL A 709 -27.31 18.77 -10.02
CA VAL A 709 -26.00 18.35 -9.49
C VAL A 709 -25.08 17.91 -10.63
N LEU A 710 -23.80 18.24 -10.52
CA LEU A 710 -22.77 17.70 -11.39
C LEU A 710 -22.51 16.25 -10.97
N ILE A 711 -22.58 15.31 -11.92
CA ILE A 711 -22.43 13.88 -11.65
C ILE A 711 -21.17 13.27 -12.29
N SER A 712 -20.62 13.94 -13.30
CA SER A 712 -19.42 13.46 -13.99
C SER A 712 -18.85 14.57 -14.89
N THR A 713 -17.61 14.35 -15.36
CA THR A 713 -17.00 15.10 -16.45
C THR A 713 -16.38 14.13 -17.46
N SER A 714 -15.98 14.62 -18.63
CA SER A 714 -15.28 13.77 -19.60
C SER A 714 -13.78 13.65 -19.36
N ARG A 715 -13.22 14.42 -18.42
CA ARG A 715 -11.77 14.61 -18.31
C ARG A 715 -11.03 13.40 -17.76
N HIS A 716 -11.55 12.76 -16.71
CA HIS A 716 -10.82 11.76 -15.97
C HIS A 716 -11.72 10.65 -15.44
N VAL A 717 -11.27 9.40 -15.46
CA VAL A 717 -12.04 8.23 -14.96
C VAL A 717 -12.36 8.32 -13.46
N ARG A 718 -11.56 9.02 -12.65
CA ARG A 718 -11.86 9.32 -11.26
C ARG A 718 -12.93 10.41 -11.09
N GLN A 719 -13.55 10.79 -12.18
CA GLN A 719 -14.73 11.64 -12.32
C GLN A 719 -14.72 12.85 -11.38
N MET A 720 -14.62 14.05 -11.92
CA MET A 720 -14.59 15.33 -11.15
C MET A 720 -13.41 15.46 -10.16
N ALA A 721 -12.79 14.36 -9.73
CA ALA A 721 -11.80 14.37 -8.63
C ALA A 721 -10.55 15.21 -8.94
N PHE A 722 -10.18 15.29 -10.22
CA PHE A 722 -9.01 16.01 -10.68
C PHE A 722 -9.31 17.39 -11.23
N ASP A 723 -10.37 17.48 -12.00
CA ASP A 723 -10.64 18.62 -12.88
C ASP A 723 -11.62 19.66 -12.33
N ILE A 724 -12.46 19.33 -11.34
CA ILE A 724 -13.34 20.30 -10.68
C ILE A 724 -12.61 20.92 -9.47
N LYS A 725 -12.44 22.25 -9.51
CA LYS A 725 -11.80 23.01 -8.43
C LYS A 725 -12.80 23.67 -7.49
N ASP A 726 -13.93 24.09 -8.01
CA ASP A 726 -15.02 24.69 -7.24
C ASP A 726 -16.36 24.31 -7.86
N LEU A 727 -17.37 24.17 -7.01
CA LEU A 727 -18.74 23.85 -7.41
C LEU A 727 -19.72 24.44 -6.39
N ALA A 728 -20.67 25.24 -6.82
CA ALA A 728 -21.69 25.81 -5.96
C ALA A 728 -23.02 25.97 -6.67
N TYR A 729 -24.13 25.79 -5.94
CA TYR A 729 -25.47 26.04 -6.41
C TYR A 729 -26.04 27.27 -5.72
N ASP A 730 -26.50 28.25 -6.53
CA ASP A 730 -27.23 29.43 -6.07
C ASP A 730 -28.72 29.20 -6.26
N GLY A 731 -29.45 29.03 -5.15
CA GLY A 731 -30.90 28.79 -5.16
C GLY A 731 -31.71 30.01 -5.58
N GLY A 732 -31.23 31.23 -5.28
CA GLY A 732 -31.90 32.49 -5.66
C GLY A 732 -31.87 32.72 -7.15
N GLN A 733 -30.76 32.42 -7.79
CA GLN A 733 -30.58 32.52 -9.24
C GLN A 733 -30.94 31.23 -9.99
N ARG A 734 -31.26 30.15 -9.30
CA ARG A 734 -31.44 28.82 -9.86
C ARG A 734 -30.26 28.46 -10.79
N MET A 735 -29.05 28.62 -10.30
CA MET A 735 -27.82 28.51 -11.08
C MET A 735 -26.81 27.55 -10.43
N LEU A 736 -26.31 26.61 -11.20
CA LEU A 736 -25.14 25.82 -10.82
C LEU A 736 -23.89 26.42 -11.48
N ARG A 737 -22.90 26.72 -10.69
CA ARG A 737 -21.60 27.24 -11.17
C ARG A 737 -20.43 26.38 -10.71
N GLY A 738 -19.35 26.39 -11.47
CA GLY A 738 -18.10 25.72 -11.09
C GLY A 738 -16.90 26.24 -11.84
N VAL A 739 -15.75 25.71 -11.47
CA VAL A 739 -14.46 25.95 -12.11
C VAL A 739 -13.85 24.62 -12.50
N SER A 740 -13.56 24.45 -13.79
CA SER A 740 -12.94 23.24 -14.34
C SER A 740 -11.52 23.50 -14.83
N ARG A 741 -10.60 22.58 -14.51
CA ARG A 741 -9.28 22.53 -15.15
C ARG A 741 -9.41 21.77 -16.47
N ALA A 742 -9.51 22.48 -17.57
CA ALA A 742 -9.60 21.90 -18.91
C ALA A 742 -8.21 21.85 -19.59
N VAL A 743 -8.03 20.91 -20.48
CA VAL A 743 -6.82 20.77 -21.31
C VAL A 743 -7.06 21.48 -22.65
N ALA A 744 -6.10 22.28 -23.10
CA ALA A 744 -6.18 22.99 -24.38
C ALA A 744 -6.39 22.00 -25.54
N GLY A 745 -7.39 22.27 -26.38
CA GLY A 745 -7.72 21.46 -27.55
C GLY A 745 -8.43 20.12 -27.25
N ASP A 746 -8.53 19.70 -25.98
CA ASP A 746 -9.28 18.48 -25.62
C ASP A 746 -10.75 18.81 -25.39
N PRO A 747 -11.69 18.14 -26.09
CA PRO A 747 -13.13 18.36 -25.87
C PRO A 747 -13.51 18.03 -24.45
N TYR A 748 -14.16 18.98 -23.78
CA TYR A 748 -14.54 18.85 -22.37
C TYR A 748 -16.06 18.86 -22.24
N GLN A 749 -16.59 17.94 -21.45
CA GLN A 749 -18.03 17.81 -21.22
C GLN A 749 -18.33 17.75 -19.72
N LEU A 750 -19.21 18.64 -19.27
CA LEU A 750 -19.89 18.54 -17.97
C LEU A 750 -21.14 17.68 -18.11
N ARG A 751 -21.42 16.85 -17.12
CA ARG A 751 -22.57 15.93 -17.09
C ARG A 751 -23.34 16.17 -15.80
N LEU A 752 -24.56 16.66 -15.94
CA LEU A 752 -25.38 17.09 -14.83
C LEU A 752 -26.66 16.24 -14.76
N TYR A 753 -27.07 15.92 -13.55
CA TYR A 753 -28.42 15.42 -13.31
C TYR A 753 -29.35 16.60 -12.99
N VAL A 754 -30.44 16.71 -13.73
CA VAL A 754 -31.44 17.77 -13.61
C VAL A 754 -32.74 17.12 -13.13
N PRO A 755 -33.12 17.33 -11.85
CA PRO A 755 -34.37 16.76 -11.33
C PRO A 755 -35.60 17.47 -11.87
N ASP A 756 -36.76 16.86 -11.69
CA ASP A 756 -38.04 17.44 -12.04
C ASP A 756 -38.23 18.86 -11.44
N GLY A 757 -38.88 19.75 -12.17
CA GLY A 757 -39.05 21.15 -11.79
C GLY A 757 -37.87 22.08 -12.15
N PHE A 758 -36.81 21.50 -12.79
CA PHE A 758 -35.74 22.29 -13.37
C PHE A 758 -35.63 22.05 -14.88
N THR A 759 -35.32 23.11 -15.62
CA THR A 759 -35.03 23.06 -17.05
C THR A 759 -33.87 23.99 -17.34
N ALA A 760 -32.83 23.49 -17.98
CA ALA A 760 -31.67 24.28 -18.36
C ALA A 760 -32.08 25.34 -19.41
N LYS A 761 -31.79 26.61 -19.15
CA LYS A 761 -32.14 27.74 -20.01
C LYS A 761 -30.95 28.24 -20.81
N ARG A 762 -29.79 28.35 -20.16
CA ARG A 762 -28.57 28.86 -20.80
C ARG A 762 -27.33 28.41 -20.04
N VAL A 763 -26.21 28.44 -20.72
CA VAL A 763 -24.89 28.23 -20.18
C VAL A 763 -23.99 29.42 -20.51
N GLU A 764 -23.15 29.77 -19.55
CA GLU A 764 -22.08 30.77 -19.74
C GLU A 764 -20.76 30.09 -19.41
N VAL A 765 -19.73 30.31 -20.22
CA VAL A 765 -18.37 29.75 -20.03
C VAL A 765 -17.40 30.92 -20.22
N SER A 766 -16.43 31.04 -19.34
CA SER A 766 -15.39 32.08 -19.36
C SER A 766 -14.46 31.95 -20.59
N GLY A 767 -13.62 32.97 -20.82
CA GLY A 767 -12.62 32.98 -21.89
C GLY A 767 -13.17 33.09 -23.32
N GLY A 768 -14.42 33.55 -23.49
CA GLY A 768 -15.05 33.71 -24.82
C GLY A 768 -15.34 32.37 -25.51
N LEU A 769 -15.34 31.26 -24.76
CA LEU A 769 -15.60 29.92 -25.30
C LEU A 769 -17.07 29.74 -25.63
N THR A 770 -17.36 29.03 -26.69
CA THR A 770 -18.73 28.62 -27.05
C THR A 770 -19.04 27.29 -26.40
N ALA A 771 -20.14 27.25 -25.64
CA ALA A 771 -20.63 26.01 -25.04
C ALA A 771 -21.97 25.59 -25.72
N LYS A 772 -22.16 24.27 -25.80
CA LYS A 772 -23.39 23.64 -26.29
C LYS A 772 -24.04 22.85 -25.19
N MET A 773 -25.35 22.91 -25.07
CA MET A 773 -26.11 22.08 -24.15
C MET A 773 -26.96 21.07 -24.93
N ALA A 774 -27.04 19.87 -24.39
CA ALA A 774 -27.95 18.83 -24.85
C ALA A 774 -28.58 18.13 -23.66
N ALA A 775 -29.88 17.87 -23.70
CA ALA A 775 -30.61 17.17 -22.64
C ALA A 775 -31.16 15.85 -23.18
N ASP A 776 -31.02 14.80 -22.37
CA ASP A 776 -31.59 13.47 -22.61
C ASP A 776 -32.23 12.99 -21.30
N GLY A 777 -33.57 13.19 -21.20
CA GLY A 777 -34.26 13.00 -19.93
C GLY A 777 -33.66 13.88 -18.82
N PRO A 778 -33.32 13.34 -17.67
CA PRO A 778 -32.70 14.10 -16.57
C PRO A 778 -31.19 14.35 -16.76
N LEU A 779 -30.55 13.80 -17.77
CA LEU A 779 -29.13 14.04 -18.08
C LEU A 779 -29.01 15.30 -18.94
N LEU A 780 -28.28 16.29 -18.46
CA LEU A 780 -27.85 17.46 -19.20
C LEU A 780 -26.35 17.39 -19.44
N THR A 781 -25.92 17.51 -20.68
CA THR A 781 -24.54 17.69 -21.07
C THR A 781 -24.23 19.12 -21.47
N VAL A 782 -23.04 19.60 -21.12
CA VAL A 782 -22.52 20.90 -21.54
C VAL A 782 -21.14 20.67 -22.13
N ASP A 783 -21.02 20.92 -23.42
CA ASP A 783 -19.79 20.67 -24.20
C ASP A 783 -19.08 21.98 -24.53
N TYR A 784 -17.77 22.03 -24.32
CA TYR A 784 -16.92 23.13 -24.78
C TYR A 784 -15.47 22.62 -24.99
N THR A 785 -14.67 23.41 -25.68
CA THR A 785 -13.24 23.11 -25.87
C THR A 785 -12.42 24.32 -25.45
N ALA A 786 -11.55 24.15 -24.47
CA ALA A 786 -10.67 25.20 -24.01
C ALA A 786 -9.57 25.49 -25.05
N THR A 787 -9.27 26.76 -25.27
CA THR A 787 -8.19 27.19 -26.18
C THR A 787 -6.83 27.26 -25.49
N THR A 788 -6.84 27.35 -24.15
CA THR A 788 -5.66 27.35 -23.29
C THR A 788 -5.84 26.35 -22.16
N GLY A 789 -4.75 25.83 -21.58
CA GLY A 789 -4.77 24.91 -20.44
C GLY A 789 -5.03 25.62 -19.10
N ASN A 790 -5.99 26.50 -19.02
CA ASN A 790 -6.32 27.30 -17.84
C ASN A 790 -7.62 26.85 -17.20
N ASP A 791 -7.89 27.39 -16.02
CA ASP A 791 -9.17 27.22 -15.35
C ASP A 791 -10.28 27.90 -16.15
N VAL A 792 -11.38 27.16 -16.33
CA VAL A 792 -12.56 27.61 -17.05
C VAL A 792 -13.73 27.71 -16.06
N GLU A 793 -14.21 28.92 -15.85
CA GLU A 793 -15.42 29.14 -15.08
C GLU A 793 -16.66 28.89 -15.95
N TRP A 794 -17.67 28.26 -15.37
CA TRP A 794 -18.92 28.01 -16.06
C TRP A 794 -20.15 28.20 -15.13
N LYS A 795 -21.29 28.54 -15.74
CA LYS A 795 -22.55 28.73 -15.08
C LYS A 795 -23.67 28.15 -15.94
N VAL A 796 -24.53 27.33 -15.32
CA VAL A 796 -25.73 26.77 -15.95
C VAL A 796 -26.93 27.29 -15.21
N PHE A 797 -27.86 27.91 -15.91
CA PHE A 797 -29.09 28.52 -15.37
C PHE A 797 -30.29 27.64 -15.66
N PHE A 798 -31.16 27.48 -14.66
CA PHE A 798 -32.33 26.60 -14.68
C PHE A 798 -33.65 27.33 -14.48
#